data_71b5ed91a25237dc1a9cbe4d25b4a62b
#
_entry.id   71b5ed91a25237dc1a9cbe4d25b4a62b
#
_cell.length_a   1.000
_cell.length_b   1.000
_cell.length_c   1.000
_cell.angle_alpha   90.00
_cell.angle_beta   90.00
_cell.angle_gamma   90.00
#
_symmetry.space_group_name_H-M   'P 1'
#
loop_
_entity.id
_entity.type
_entity.pdbx_description
1 polymer ?
#
loop_
_entity_poly.entity_id
_entity_poly.type
_entity_poly.pdbx_seq_one_letter_code
_entity_poly.pdbx_strand_id
1 'polypeptide(L)'
;XEPLEHDILFLFNGAEENFLQASHGFIVNHPWRHSLRAFINLEGCGSGGRELLFQTGPGESWLIKTYLDNAPHPHCNVLGQEIFQLGIIPSDTDFRIFRDYGKISGFDIAYIRNGWVYHTEFDRPELIDIGAIQRSGDNILALSRALIRSPYLKQPANFNEGTKWVFLDVVGLFTIFYEMKLALIFNYTVLVLVLIRIYLHLFRNGDYSINVLLRASMNQFMAFGAMLFIGICLVLIISLLNMTMSWYSMPELDMAMKFEKAHFDSTIIFWSFVLFILTWIHSASSYLFMFHVLFPLIRDPLLSISKIFGFIKVITPKSLFWAQSICLTPLIILISTYTQLLFDFFVPVMGRFGNTINPEIFIMSFSLLVSLTFVLFTNNLIYVSRRLGFMVKCMIAVSLFCFLIISTTNVGVPYKYSKESPRLRRVIALHAKKSVFKFDGNLLNSETGLFVQALDYRGADDLPEHTFLQGVGKPDCSNTTDEYCQMPYYTAIHQLFPPDRSRWVPLPTEPPITRPLNVKLLERKFLSNNMLNLTIAIFGGADKASLHITPLDGFQMRNWSLTAFNPKTYSNRPHATYFVFMTYGYEAPKERIIWILLEKNEGKKLTLTDVGKEPALELAVATHYVHGANQNSDTLHQLRSLIANRREKPHAGVGFWRWGITLTAGVSEIVVHSF
;
A
#
# COMPACT_ATOMS: atom_id res chain seq x y z
N UNK A 1 -39.13 10.00 -16.77
CA UNK A 1 -39.17 9.76 -16.48
C UNK A 1 -39.73 9.02 -15.86
N GLU A 2 -39.61 8.18 -16.01
CA GLU A 2 -40.15 7.15 -15.16
C GLU A 2 -39.59 7.33 -13.73
N PRO A 3 -40.42 7.25 -12.71
CA PRO A 3 -39.91 7.30 -11.33
C PRO A 3 -38.95 6.15 -11.07
N LEU A 4 -37.89 6.41 -10.27
CA LEU A 4 -36.95 5.36 -9.87
C LEU A 4 -37.61 4.45 -8.81
N GLU A 5 -37.33 3.15 -8.85
CA GLU A 5 -37.81 2.21 -7.83
C GLU A 5 -37.15 2.43 -6.46
N HIS A 6 -35.93 2.96 -6.48
CA HIS A 6 -35.11 3.22 -5.28
C HIS A 6 -34.52 4.62 -5.38
N ASP A 7 -34.36 5.26 -4.25
CA ASP A 7 -33.68 6.57 -4.16
C ASP A 7 -32.16 6.41 -4.29
N ILE A 8 -31.50 7.48 -4.76
CA ILE A 8 -30.06 7.58 -4.79
C ILE A 8 -29.63 8.63 -3.77
N LEU A 9 -28.78 8.23 -2.83
CA LEU A 9 -28.17 9.14 -1.87
C LEU A 9 -26.76 9.50 -2.34
N PHE A 10 -26.52 10.80 -2.54
CA PHE A 10 -25.19 11.32 -2.83
C PHE A 10 -24.55 11.79 -1.53
N LEU A 11 -23.49 11.11 -1.09
CA LEU A 11 -22.73 11.47 0.10
C LEU A 11 -21.43 12.14 -0.30
N PHE A 12 -21.33 13.45 -0.06
CA PHE A 12 -20.10 14.21 -0.27
C PHE A 12 -19.33 14.23 1.05
N ASN A 13 -18.34 13.37 1.14
CA ASN A 13 -17.57 13.13 2.36
C ASN A 13 -16.43 14.13 2.49
N GLY A 14 -16.34 14.84 3.61
CA GLY A 14 -15.34 15.88 3.82
C GLY A 14 -14.18 15.51 4.75
N ALA A 15 -14.19 14.32 5.35
CA ALA A 15 -13.18 13.93 6.35
C ALA A 15 -12.74 12.48 6.18
N GLU A 16 -12.64 12.00 4.97
CA GLU A 16 -12.12 10.67 4.68
C GLU A 16 -10.63 10.61 5.05
N GLU A 17 -9.86 11.62 4.64
CA GLU A 17 -8.41 11.72 4.89
C GLU A 17 -8.05 11.90 6.38
N ASN A 18 -9.05 12.09 7.24
CA ASN A 18 -8.89 12.11 8.70
C ASN A 18 -9.33 10.78 9.31
N PHE A 19 -8.85 9.68 8.76
CA PHE A 19 -9.12 8.31 9.25
C PHE A 19 -10.58 7.90 9.14
N LEU A 20 -11.23 8.25 8.01
CA LEU A 20 -12.58 7.84 7.63
C LEU A 20 -13.65 8.33 8.62
N GLN A 21 -13.40 9.46 9.29
CA GLN A 21 -14.24 9.93 10.38
C GLN A 21 -15.66 10.32 9.93
N ALA A 22 -15.79 10.95 8.77
CA ALA A 22 -17.10 11.42 8.32
C ALA A 22 -17.98 10.24 7.88
N SER A 23 -17.45 9.27 7.16
CA SER A 23 -18.18 8.05 6.80
C SER A 23 -18.58 7.26 8.04
N HIS A 24 -17.67 7.15 9.02
CA HIS A 24 -17.97 6.50 10.30
C HIS A 24 -19.12 7.24 11.02
N GLY A 25 -19.03 8.57 11.10
CA GLY A 25 -20.08 9.38 11.70
C GLY A 25 -21.42 9.20 11.01
N PHE A 26 -21.41 9.13 9.67
CA PHE A 26 -22.62 8.89 8.89
C PHE A 26 -23.23 7.51 9.24
N ILE A 27 -22.43 6.45 9.15
CA ILE A 27 -22.89 5.07 9.36
C ILE A 27 -23.38 4.83 10.80
N VAL A 28 -22.76 5.50 11.79
CA VAL A 28 -23.11 5.28 13.21
C VAL A 28 -24.29 6.14 13.63
N ASN A 29 -24.42 7.38 13.10
CA ASN A 29 -25.33 8.37 13.66
C ASN A 29 -26.46 8.81 12.72
N HIS A 30 -26.26 8.77 11.40
CA HIS A 30 -27.24 9.37 10.46
C HIS A 30 -28.53 8.55 10.40
N PRO A 31 -29.71 9.19 10.43
CA PRO A 31 -30.99 8.44 10.38
C PRO A 31 -31.14 7.55 9.14
N TRP A 32 -30.63 7.97 7.99
CA TRP A 32 -30.77 7.23 6.72
C TRP A 32 -29.88 5.99 6.63
N ARG A 33 -28.95 5.78 7.58
CA ARG A 33 -28.04 4.64 7.52
C ARG A 33 -28.73 3.28 7.37
N HIS A 34 -29.93 3.16 7.96
CA HIS A 34 -30.70 1.92 7.94
C HIS A 34 -31.44 1.68 6.60
N SER A 35 -31.53 2.70 5.75
CA SER A 35 -32.19 2.60 4.45
C SER A 35 -31.24 2.18 3.33
N LEU A 36 -29.94 2.20 3.58
CA LEU A 36 -28.94 1.87 2.56
C LEU A 36 -28.99 0.38 2.21
N ARG A 37 -28.95 0.09 0.91
CA ARG A 37 -28.99 -1.29 0.40
C ARG A 37 -27.69 -1.71 -0.27
N ALA A 38 -27.02 -0.77 -0.93
CA ALA A 38 -25.73 -0.95 -1.57
C ALA A 38 -25.05 0.42 -1.68
N PHE A 39 -23.76 0.43 -1.96
CA PHE A 39 -23.03 1.71 -2.14
C PHE A 39 -21.99 1.58 -3.24
N ILE A 40 -21.61 2.72 -3.79
CA ILE A 40 -20.47 2.87 -4.71
C ILE A 40 -19.55 3.90 -4.08
N ASN A 41 -18.36 3.47 -3.69
CA ASN A 41 -17.29 4.34 -3.19
C ASN A 41 -16.40 4.75 -4.35
N LEU A 42 -16.20 6.05 -4.52
CA LEU A 42 -15.36 6.62 -5.59
C LEU A 42 -14.15 7.27 -4.96
N GLU A 43 -12.96 6.77 -5.31
CA GLU A 43 -11.70 7.12 -4.68
C GLU A 43 -10.67 7.63 -5.68
N GLY A 44 -9.62 8.26 -5.16
CA GLY A 44 -8.48 8.69 -5.95
C GLY A 44 -7.15 8.44 -5.28
N CYS A 45 -6.41 7.43 -5.75
CA CYS A 45 -5.00 7.19 -5.41
C CYS A 45 -4.07 7.72 -6.50
N GLY A 46 -4.62 8.54 -7.41
CA GLY A 46 -3.93 9.12 -8.54
C GLY A 46 -4.84 10.06 -9.30
N SER A 47 -4.34 10.66 -10.35
CA SER A 47 -5.04 11.72 -11.07
C SER A 47 -5.68 11.28 -12.38
N GLY A 48 -5.81 9.97 -12.65
CA GLY A 48 -6.46 9.56 -13.88
C GLY A 48 -6.18 8.14 -14.32
N GLY A 49 -6.21 7.96 -15.63
CA GLY A 49 -6.15 6.64 -16.25
C GLY A 49 -7.52 5.98 -16.25
N ARG A 50 -7.51 4.66 -16.34
CA ARG A 50 -8.74 3.85 -16.21
C ARG A 50 -8.98 3.58 -14.73
N GLU A 51 -10.15 3.98 -14.25
CA GLU A 51 -10.55 3.68 -12.88
C GLU A 51 -10.59 2.16 -12.68
N LEU A 52 -10.10 1.70 -11.55
CA LEU A 52 -10.00 0.28 -11.21
C LEU A 52 -11.03 -0.07 -10.13
N LEU A 53 -11.89 -1.05 -10.42
CA LEU A 53 -12.68 -1.70 -9.38
C LEU A 53 -11.75 -2.68 -8.66
N PHE A 54 -11.36 -2.36 -7.43
CA PHE A 54 -10.38 -3.17 -6.68
C PHE A 54 -10.98 -3.86 -5.46
N GLN A 55 -12.20 -3.50 -5.05
CA GLN A 55 -12.95 -4.23 -4.02
C GLN A 55 -14.42 -4.27 -4.34
N THR A 56 -15.08 -5.37 -4.04
CA THR A 56 -16.53 -5.53 -4.12
C THR A 56 -17.00 -6.53 -3.07
N GLY A 57 -18.24 -6.42 -2.63
CA GLY A 57 -18.84 -7.28 -1.63
C GLY A 57 -18.94 -6.63 -0.27
N PRO A 58 -18.87 -7.39 0.82
CA PRO A 58 -18.69 -8.85 0.87
C PRO A 58 -19.96 -9.66 0.66
N GLY A 59 -19.79 -10.87 0.18
CA GLY A 59 -20.81 -11.91 0.21
C GLY A 59 -21.82 -11.90 -0.93
N GLU A 60 -21.94 -10.81 -1.66
CA GLU A 60 -22.97 -10.65 -2.68
C GLU A 60 -22.37 -10.70 -4.09
N SER A 61 -22.30 -11.89 -4.64
CA SER A 61 -21.70 -12.15 -5.95
C SER A 61 -22.43 -11.42 -7.09
N TRP A 62 -23.72 -11.12 -6.91
CA TRP A 62 -24.52 -10.40 -7.91
C TRP A 62 -23.97 -8.97 -8.17
N LEU A 63 -23.31 -8.36 -7.19
CA LEU A 63 -22.72 -7.02 -7.37
C LEU A 63 -21.68 -7.01 -8.50
N ILE A 64 -20.65 -7.86 -8.41
CA ILE A 64 -19.61 -7.90 -9.44
C ILE A 64 -20.21 -8.24 -10.81
N LYS A 65 -21.17 -9.17 -10.84
CA LYS A 65 -21.85 -9.52 -12.08
C LYS A 65 -22.59 -8.30 -12.66
N THR A 66 -23.29 -7.53 -11.81
CA THR A 66 -24.00 -6.32 -12.25
C THR A 66 -23.02 -5.31 -12.88
N TYR A 67 -21.84 -5.12 -12.27
CA TYR A 67 -20.82 -4.24 -12.83
C TYR A 67 -20.34 -4.75 -14.19
N LEU A 68 -19.95 -6.03 -14.27
CA LEU A 68 -19.34 -6.60 -15.47
C LEU A 68 -20.33 -6.68 -16.65
N ASP A 69 -21.62 -6.89 -16.37
CA ASP A 69 -22.66 -6.97 -17.41
C ASP A 69 -23.08 -5.58 -17.93
N ASN A 70 -22.88 -4.51 -17.15
CA ASN A 70 -23.49 -3.21 -17.48
C ASN A 70 -22.47 -2.07 -17.71
N ALA A 71 -21.28 -2.11 -17.10
CA ALA A 71 -20.29 -1.05 -17.31
C ALA A 71 -19.80 -1.05 -18.77
N PRO A 72 -19.88 0.10 -19.49
CA PRO A 72 -19.39 0.15 -20.88
C PRO A 72 -17.88 -0.08 -21.00
N HIS A 73 -17.12 0.27 -19.98
CA HIS A 73 -15.65 0.22 -19.99
C HIS A 73 -15.12 -0.47 -18.75
N PRO A 74 -15.50 -1.73 -18.46
CA PRO A 74 -15.13 -2.36 -17.20
C PRO A 74 -13.61 -2.48 -17.05
N HIS A 75 -13.10 -2.21 -15.87
CA HIS A 75 -11.67 -2.37 -15.53
C HIS A 75 -11.58 -2.89 -14.11
N CYS A 76 -11.20 -4.14 -13.97
CA CYS A 76 -11.19 -4.82 -12.68
C CYS A 76 -10.25 -6.02 -12.71
N ASN A 77 -9.77 -6.42 -11.54
CA ASN A 77 -8.90 -7.59 -11.45
C ASN A 77 -9.01 -8.19 -10.05
N VAL A 78 -9.38 -9.45 -9.98
CA VAL A 78 -9.54 -10.15 -8.70
C VAL A 78 -8.22 -10.25 -7.92
N LEU A 79 -7.07 -10.23 -8.61
CA LEU A 79 -5.77 -10.17 -7.93
C LEU A 79 -5.64 -8.92 -7.05
N GLY A 80 -6.07 -7.77 -7.56
CA GLY A 80 -6.11 -6.53 -6.79
C GLY A 80 -6.97 -6.67 -5.54
N GLN A 81 -8.16 -7.24 -5.70
CA GLN A 81 -9.08 -7.49 -4.58
C GLN A 81 -8.44 -8.40 -3.51
N GLU A 82 -7.82 -9.50 -3.91
CA GLU A 82 -7.19 -10.42 -2.95
C GLU A 82 -5.99 -9.78 -2.24
N ILE A 83 -5.18 -8.96 -2.94
CA ILE A 83 -4.05 -8.22 -2.33
C ILE A 83 -4.56 -7.28 -1.24
N PHE A 84 -5.67 -6.56 -1.49
CA PHE A 84 -6.30 -5.67 -0.51
C PHE A 84 -6.87 -6.45 0.68
N GLN A 85 -7.60 -7.53 0.40
CA GLN A 85 -8.23 -8.35 1.44
C GLN A 85 -7.21 -9.05 2.36
N LEU A 86 -6.01 -9.33 1.84
CA LEU A 86 -4.92 -9.92 2.63
C LEU A 86 -4.22 -8.90 3.54
N GLY A 87 -4.58 -7.61 3.45
CA GLY A 87 -3.96 -6.55 4.24
C GLY A 87 -2.51 -6.26 3.85
N ILE A 88 -2.11 -6.63 2.65
CA ILE A 88 -0.76 -6.35 2.13
C ILE A 88 -0.56 -4.84 1.95
N ILE A 89 -1.64 -4.14 1.60
CA ILE A 89 -1.65 -2.69 1.48
C ILE A 89 -2.15 -2.11 2.80
N PRO A 90 -1.31 -1.41 3.57
CA PRO A 90 -1.73 -0.81 4.86
C PRO A 90 -2.46 0.51 4.62
N SER A 91 -3.56 0.45 3.90
CA SER A 91 -4.41 1.59 3.56
C SER A 91 -5.86 1.10 3.53
N ASP A 92 -6.77 2.03 3.75
CA ASP A 92 -8.20 1.75 3.73
C ASP A 92 -8.93 2.91 3.05
N THR A 93 -10.20 2.67 2.73
CA THR A 93 -11.11 3.66 2.15
C THR A 93 -12.42 3.65 2.93
N ASP A 94 -13.32 4.56 2.60
CA ASP A 94 -14.66 4.59 3.17
C ASP A 94 -15.41 3.26 2.97
N PHE A 95 -15.03 2.46 1.98
CA PHE A 95 -15.59 1.12 1.74
C PHE A 95 -15.53 0.26 3.01
N ARG A 96 -14.40 0.31 3.76
CA ARG A 96 -14.26 -0.45 5.01
C ARG A 96 -15.32 -0.04 6.04
N ILE A 97 -15.60 1.24 6.15
CA ILE A 97 -16.59 1.75 7.12
C ILE A 97 -18.00 1.23 6.77
N PHE A 98 -18.38 1.34 5.50
CA PHE A 98 -19.69 0.84 5.06
C PHE A 98 -19.79 -0.67 5.23
N ARG A 99 -18.72 -1.40 4.92
CA ARG A 99 -18.65 -2.86 5.07
C ARG A 99 -18.68 -3.30 6.54
N ASP A 100 -17.81 -2.74 7.38
CA ASP A 100 -17.55 -3.27 8.73
C ASP A 100 -18.55 -2.75 9.77
N TYR A 101 -18.93 -1.48 9.69
CA TYR A 101 -19.87 -0.84 10.63
C TYR A 101 -21.29 -0.82 10.06
N GLY A 102 -21.44 -0.57 8.77
CA GLY A 102 -22.76 -0.53 8.12
C GLY A 102 -23.31 -1.89 7.76
N LYS A 103 -22.43 -2.90 7.61
CA LYS A 103 -22.80 -4.24 7.11
C LYS A 103 -23.47 -4.16 5.75
N ILE A 104 -23.03 -3.21 4.93
CA ILE A 104 -23.58 -2.93 3.60
C ILE A 104 -22.52 -3.32 2.58
N SER A 105 -22.93 -4.00 1.52
CA SER A 105 -22.03 -4.41 0.44
C SER A 105 -22.04 -3.37 -0.68
N GLY A 106 -20.92 -3.24 -1.38
CA GLY A 106 -20.80 -2.26 -2.44
C GLY A 106 -19.56 -2.43 -3.29
N PHE A 107 -19.17 -1.33 -3.89
CA PHE A 107 -18.03 -1.25 -4.82
C PHE A 107 -17.03 -0.22 -4.32
N ASP A 108 -15.74 -0.52 -4.52
CA ASP A 108 -14.66 0.41 -4.26
C ASP A 108 -13.88 0.62 -5.57
N ILE A 109 -13.95 1.82 -6.10
CA ILE A 109 -13.44 2.16 -7.43
C ILE A 109 -12.50 3.36 -7.32
N ALA A 110 -11.27 3.23 -7.82
CA ALA A 110 -10.25 4.28 -7.66
C ALA A 110 -9.46 4.54 -8.94
N TYR A 111 -9.05 5.79 -9.12
CA TYR A 111 -7.96 6.11 -10.04
C TYR A 111 -6.64 5.75 -9.36
N ILE A 112 -5.74 5.10 -10.13
CA ILE A 112 -4.44 4.68 -9.59
C ILE A 112 -3.25 5.22 -10.40
N ARG A 113 -3.49 5.75 -11.60
CA ARG A 113 -2.43 6.26 -12.46
C ARG A 113 -1.95 7.61 -11.96
N ASN A 114 -0.64 7.86 -12.07
CA ASN A 114 0.00 9.11 -11.62
C ASN A 114 -0.19 9.36 -10.12
N GLY A 115 -0.04 8.30 -9.31
CA GLY A 115 -0.15 8.38 -7.84
C GLY A 115 0.87 9.30 -7.17
N TRP A 116 1.81 9.86 -7.95
CA TRP A 116 2.79 10.83 -7.46
C TRP A 116 2.14 12.10 -6.94
N VAL A 117 0.99 12.49 -7.50
CA VAL A 117 0.28 13.72 -7.09
C VAL A 117 -0.58 13.50 -5.85
N TYR A 118 -0.99 12.25 -5.58
CA TYR A 118 -1.86 11.87 -4.47
C TYR A 118 -1.27 12.34 -3.13
N HIS A 119 -2.09 13.00 -2.32
CA HIS A 119 -1.71 13.60 -1.03
C HIS A 119 -0.61 14.66 -1.18
N THR A 120 -0.67 15.46 -2.26
CA THR A 120 0.23 16.60 -2.46
C THR A 120 -0.56 17.84 -2.92
N GLU A 121 0.11 19.00 -2.89
CA GLU A 121 -0.44 20.24 -3.44
C GLU A 121 -0.70 20.19 -4.96
N PHE A 122 -0.26 19.12 -5.62
CA PHE A 122 -0.40 18.88 -7.05
C PHE A 122 -1.58 18.00 -7.41
N ASP A 123 -2.38 17.57 -6.43
CA ASP A 123 -3.63 16.87 -6.71
C ASP A 123 -4.68 17.91 -7.10
N ARG A 124 -4.64 18.29 -8.36
CA ARG A 124 -5.38 19.43 -8.94
C ARG A 124 -6.09 19.01 -10.22
N PRO A 125 -7.20 19.69 -10.55
CA PRO A 125 -7.96 19.38 -11.78
C PRO A 125 -7.11 19.40 -13.06
N GLU A 126 -6.08 20.27 -13.13
CA GLU A 126 -5.23 20.42 -14.31
C GLU A 126 -4.39 19.18 -14.61
N LEU A 127 -4.21 18.29 -13.62
CA LEU A 127 -3.43 17.05 -13.77
C LEU A 127 -4.31 15.82 -13.96
N ILE A 128 -5.62 15.98 -14.02
CA ILE A 128 -6.53 14.87 -14.32
C ILE A 128 -6.43 14.54 -15.82
N ASP A 129 -6.22 13.28 -16.15
CA ASP A 129 -6.14 12.82 -17.54
C ASP A 129 -7.44 13.16 -18.29
N ILE A 130 -7.29 13.72 -19.49
CA ILE A 130 -8.43 14.08 -20.34
C ILE A 130 -9.24 12.81 -20.64
N GLY A 131 -10.55 12.87 -20.41
CA GLY A 131 -11.48 11.76 -20.64
C GLY A 131 -11.63 10.79 -19.47
N ALA A 132 -10.77 10.86 -18.44
CA ALA A 132 -10.86 9.94 -17.29
C ALA A 132 -12.21 10.09 -16.57
N ILE A 133 -12.60 11.32 -16.26
CA ILE A 133 -13.87 11.59 -15.57
C ILE A 133 -15.08 11.15 -16.44
N GLN A 134 -15.04 11.40 -17.76
CA GLN A 134 -16.12 11.00 -18.65
C GLN A 134 -16.26 9.47 -18.67
N ARG A 135 -15.15 8.76 -18.82
CA ARG A 135 -15.12 7.29 -18.84
C ARG A 135 -15.70 6.70 -17.54
N SER A 136 -15.22 7.21 -16.43
CA SER A 136 -15.72 6.80 -15.10
C SER A 136 -17.21 7.12 -14.95
N GLY A 137 -17.64 8.32 -15.40
CA GLY A 137 -19.03 8.73 -15.38
C GLY A 137 -19.93 7.80 -16.17
N ASP A 138 -19.49 7.37 -17.35
CA ASP A 138 -20.23 6.42 -18.18
C ASP A 138 -20.42 5.07 -17.46
N ASN A 139 -19.35 4.56 -16.82
CA ASN A 139 -19.39 3.32 -16.04
C ASN A 139 -20.31 3.45 -14.83
N ILE A 140 -20.16 4.53 -14.05
CA ILE A 140 -20.92 4.72 -12.80
C ILE A 140 -22.41 4.97 -13.11
N LEU A 141 -22.72 5.73 -14.16
CA LEU A 141 -24.10 5.98 -14.57
C LEU A 141 -24.79 4.67 -14.99
N ALA A 142 -24.11 3.86 -15.81
CA ALA A 142 -24.64 2.57 -16.26
C ALA A 142 -24.83 1.62 -15.07
N LEU A 143 -23.83 1.54 -14.19
CA LEU A 143 -23.91 0.71 -12.97
C LEU A 143 -25.05 1.16 -12.06
N SER A 144 -25.19 2.47 -11.82
CA SER A 144 -26.26 3.01 -10.97
C SER A 144 -27.65 2.69 -11.53
N ARG A 145 -27.82 2.85 -12.84
CA ARG A 145 -29.07 2.49 -13.53
C ARG A 145 -29.39 1.00 -13.39
N ALA A 146 -28.40 0.15 -13.50
CA ALA A 146 -28.57 -1.30 -13.37
C ALA A 146 -28.93 -1.67 -11.93
N LEU A 147 -28.25 -1.07 -10.94
CA LEU A 147 -28.52 -1.31 -9.51
C LEU A 147 -29.96 -0.92 -9.15
N ILE A 148 -30.40 0.28 -9.54
CA ILE A 148 -31.75 0.80 -9.19
C ILE A 148 -32.83 -0.13 -9.71
N ARG A 149 -32.64 -0.73 -10.87
CA ARG A 149 -33.60 -1.64 -11.52
C ARG A 149 -33.41 -3.10 -11.07
N SER A 150 -32.41 -3.35 -10.25
CA SER A 150 -32.08 -4.73 -9.84
C SER A 150 -33.07 -5.25 -8.81
N PRO A 151 -33.61 -6.45 -8.99
CA PRO A 151 -34.47 -7.06 -7.98
C PRO A 151 -33.74 -7.35 -6.68
N TYR A 152 -32.39 -7.39 -6.73
CA TYR A 152 -31.57 -7.70 -5.58
C TYR A 152 -31.62 -6.61 -4.51
N LEU A 153 -31.84 -5.34 -4.87
CA LEU A 153 -31.84 -4.24 -3.90
C LEU A 153 -33.01 -4.29 -2.90
N LYS A 154 -34.07 -5.00 -3.22
CA LYS A 154 -35.22 -5.13 -2.29
C LYS A 154 -34.78 -5.85 -1.01
N GLN A 155 -34.02 -6.93 -1.14
CA GLN A 155 -33.49 -7.71 -0.02
C GLN A 155 -32.12 -8.31 -0.39
N PRO A 156 -31.06 -7.50 -0.37
CA PRO A 156 -29.75 -7.96 -0.85
C PRO A 156 -29.24 -9.23 -0.14
N ALA A 157 -29.50 -9.36 1.16
CA ALA A 157 -29.04 -10.49 1.96
C ALA A 157 -29.59 -11.84 1.47
N ASN A 158 -30.76 -11.85 0.81
CA ASN A 158 -31.36 -13.07 0.29
C ASN A 158 -30.58 -13.64 -0.92
N PHE A 159 -29.71 -12.83 -1.52
CA PHE A 159 -28.95 -13.21 -2.71
C PHE A 159 -27.46 -13.40 -2.40
N ASN A 160 -27.11 -13.54 -1.12
CA ASN A 160 -25.74 -13.82 -0.68
C ASN A 160 -25.46 -15.32 -0.84
N GLU A 161 -25.04 -15.71 -2.03
CA GLU A 161 -24.76 -17.10 -2.36
C GLU A 161 -23.35 -17.55 -1.93
N GLY A 162 -22.52 -16.61 -1.45
CA GLY A 162 -21.14 -16.89 -1.08
C GLY A 162 -20.27 -17.33 -2.26
N THR A 163 -20.75 -17.20 -3.49
CA THR A 163 -20.03 -17.60 -4.69
C THR A 163 -18.94 -16.59 -5.01
N LYS A 164 -17.70 -17.05 -5.05
CA LYS A 164 -16.59 -16.22 -5.51
C LYS A 164 -16.55 -16.19 -7.04
N TRP A 165 -16.15 -15.05 -7.58
CA TRP A 165 -15.94 -14.86 -9.02
C TRP A 165 -14.47 -14.65 -9.32
N VAL A 166 -14.02 -15.20 -10.41
CA VAL A 166 -12.73 -14.87 -11.05
C VAL A 166 -13.03 -13.83 -12.13
N PHE A 167 -12.38 -12.71 -12.07
CA PHE A 167 -12.53 -11.64 -13.06
C PHE A 167 -11.18 -10.99 -13.33
N LEU A 168 -10.92 -10.71 -14.59
CA LEU A 168 -9.64 -10.18 -15.04
C LEU A 168 -9.79 -9.34 -16.29
N ASP A 169 -9.08 -8.25 -16.32
CA ASP A 169 -8.91 -7.43 -17.52
C ASP A 169 -7.82 -8.03 -18.40
N VAL A 170 -8.11 -8.20 -19.68
CA VAL A 170 -7.15 -8.71 -20.66
C VAL A 170 -6.60 -7.53 -21.46
N VAL A 171 -5.48 -6.99 -21.01
CA VAL A 171 -4.67 -5.96 -21.68
C VAL A 171 -5.49 -4.68 -21.98
N GLY A 172 -6.55 -4.43 -21.24
CA GLY A 172 -7.43 -3.28 -21.47
C GLY A 172 -8.39 -3.40 -22.62
N LEU A 173 -8.47 -4.58 -23.25
CA LEU A 173 -9.33 -4.80 -24.42
C LEU A 173 -10.71 -5.34 -24.05
N PHE A 174 -10.75 -6.26 -23.11
CA PHE A 174 -12.00 -6.86 -22.63
C PHE A 174 -11.78 -7.51 -21.26
N THR A 175 -12.89 -7.79 -20.58
CA THR A 175 -12.88 -8.47 -19.28
C THR A 175 -13.37 -9.90 -19.46
N ILE A 176 -12.71 -10.85 -18.79
CA ILE A 176 -13.17 -12.23 -18.64
C ILE A 176 -13.66 -12.40 -17.20
N PHE A 177 -14.80 -13.06 -17.04
CA PHE A 177 -15.29 -13.38 -15.70
C PHE A 177 -16.04 -14.71 -15.70
N TYR A 178 -15.89 -15.46 -14.61
CA TYR A 178 -16.52 -16.78 -14.44
C TYR A 178 -16.53 -17.17 -12.96
N GLU A 179 -17.43 -18.10 -12.62
CA GLU A 179 -17.55 -18.58 -11.25
C GLU A 179 -16.31 -19.36 -10.80
N MET A 180 -16.01 -19.30 -9.51
CA MET A 180 -14.90 -20.06 -8.91
C MET A 180 -15.04 -21.58 -9.14
N LYS A 181 -16.26 -22.11 -9.22
CA LYS A 181 -16.50 -23.53 -9.55
C LYS A 181 -15.87 -23.88 -10.91
N LEU A 182 -16.06 -23.02 -11.90
CA LEU A 182 -15.47 -23.21 -13.23
C LEU A 182 -13.96 -23.06 -13.20
N ALA A 183 -13.44 -22.11 -12.37
CA ALA A 183 -11.99 -21.97 -12.18
C ALA A 183 -11.37 -23.25 -11.64
N LEU A 184 -12.02 -23.91 -10.67
CA LEU A 184 -11.53 -25.17 -10.12
C LEU A 184 -11.49 -26.25 -11.21
N ILE A 185 -12.53 -26.35 -12.04
CA ILE A 185 -12.57 -27.31 -13.16
C ILE A 185 -11.39 -27.04 -14.10
N PHE A 186 -11.18 -25.78 -14.54
CA PHE A 186 -10.08 -25.41 -15.41
C PHE A 186 -8.73 -25.77 -14.78
N ASN A 187 -8.52 -25.38 -13.52
CA ASN A 187 -7.25 -25.62 -12.83
C ASN A 187 -6.94 -27.09 -12.70
N TYR A 188 -7.89 -27.92 -12.24
CA TYR A 188 -7.68 -29.36 -12.11
C TYR A 188 -7.50 -30.01 -13.48
N THR A 189 -8.21 -29.55 -14.52
CA THR A 189 -8.02 -30.06 -15.90
C THR A 189 -6.57 -29.81 -16.36
N VAL A 190 -6.06 -28.59 -16.15
CA VAL A 190 -4.68 -28.24 -16.51
C VAL A 190 -3.69 -29.10 -15.72
N LEU A 191 -3.92 -29.32 -14.42
CA LEU A 191 -3.06 -30.17 -13.60
C LEU A 191 -3.05 -31.64 -14.10
N VAL A 192 -4.21 -32.16 -14.50
CA VAL A 192 -4.31 -33.51 -15.11
C VAL A 192 -3.54 -33.58 -16.42
N LEU A 193 -3.64 -32.53 -17.24
CA LEU A 193 -2.87 -32.47 -18.50
C LEU A 193 -1.34 -32.50 -18.25
N VAL A 194 -0.88 -31.87 -17.17
CA VAL A 194 0.54 -31.94 -16.76
C VAL A 194 0.90 -33.38 -16.39
N LEU A 195 0.08 -34.06 -15.61
CA LEU A 195 0.34 -35.47 -15.24
C LEU A 195 0.40 -36.38 -16.49
N ILE A 196 -0.53 -36.20 -17.41
CA ILE A 196 -0.55 -36.94 -18.69
C ILE A 196 0.74 -36.64 -19.46
N ARG A 197 1.14 -35.37 -19.58
CA ARG A 197 2.37 -34.98 -20.27
C ARG A 197 3.61 -35.65 -19.67
N ILE A 198 3.74 -35.60 -18.34
CA ILE A 198 4.90 -36.20 -17.63
C ILE A 198 4.90 -37.72 -17.87
N TYR A 199 3.73 -38.37 -17.76
CA TYR A 199 3.59 -39.80 -18.03
C TYR A 199 4.05 -40.18 -19.46
N LEU A 200 3.59 -39.41 -20.45
CA LEU A 200 3.96 -39.68 -21.86
C LEU A 200 5.48 -39.52 -22.07
N HIS A 201 6.10 -38.50 -21.49
CA HIS A 201 7.54 -38.24 -21.67
C HIS A 201 8.39 -39.29 -20.93
N LEU A 202 8.01 -39.68 -19.70
CA LEU A 202 8.79 -40.64 -18.90
C LEU A 202 8.62 -42.07 -19.39
N PHE A 203 7.39 -42.52 -19.61
CA PHE A 203 7.09 -43.92 -19.73
C PHE A 203 6.75 -44.39 -21.15
N ARG A 204 6.05 -43.57 -21.92
CA ARG A 204 5.66 -43.94 -23.28
C ARG A 204 6.73 -43.62 -24.33
N ASN A 205 7.26 -42.39 -24.31
CA ASN A 205 8.22 -41.94 -25.30
C ASN A 205 9.67 -42.18 -24.86
N GLY A 206 9.95 -42.25 -23.57
CA GLY A 206 11.31 -42.39 -23.04
C GLY A 206 12.18 -41.16 -23.36
N ASP A 207 11.57 -39.99 -23.40
CA ASP A 207 12.27 -38.76 -23.76
C ASP A 207 13.41 -38.42 -22.77
N TYR A 208 13.21 -38.76 -21.49
CA TYR A 208 14.21 -38.60 -20.44
C TYR A 208 13.87 -39.56 -19.29
N SER A 209 14.85 -39.83 -18.40
CA SER A 209 14.63 -40.67 -17.23
C SER A 209 14.15 -39.84 -16.04
N ILE A 210 13.60 -40.51 -15.02
CA ILE A 210 13.16 -39.86 -13.79
C ILE A 210 14.31 -39.14 -13.09
N ASN A 211 15.54 -39.68 -13.15
CA ASN A 211 16.71 -39.06 -12.55
C ASN A 211 17.06 -37.72 -13.22
N VAL A 212 16.88 -37.63 -14.55
CA VAL A 212 17.10 -36.38 -15.29
C VAL A 212 16.05 -35.34 -14.90
N LEU A 213 14.79 -35.77 -14.77
CA LEU A 213 13.69 -34.88 -14.34
C LEU A 213 13.92 -34.37 -12.90
N LEU A 214 14.35 -35.26 -11.99
CA LEU A 214 14.64 -34.87 -10.61
C LEU A 214 15.78 -33.86 -10.53
N ARG A 215 16.86 -34.06 -11.31
CA ARG A 215 17.97 -33.10 -11.40
C ARG A 215 17.47 -31.74 -11.94
N ALA A 216 16.66 -31.76 -12.99
CA ALA A 216 16.07 -30.54 -13.55
C ALA A 216 15.21 -29.80 -12.51
N SER A 217 14.40 -30.55 -11.77
CA SER A 217 13.55 -29.97 -10.70
C SER A 217 14.42 -29.38 -9.58
N MET A 218 15.46 -30.09 -9.15
CA MET A 218 16.40 -29.54 -8.17
C MET A 218 17.06 -28.25 -8.65
N ASN A 219 17.46 -28.19 -9.91
CA ASN A 219 18.03 -26.96 -10.49
C ASN A 219 17.04 -25.81 -10.44
N GLN A 220 15.75 -26.05 -10.74
CA GLN A 220 14.72 -25.02 -10.66
C GLN A 220 14.50 -24.54 -9.21
N PHE A 221 14.45 -25.48 -8.25
CA PHE A 221 14.30 -25.11 -6.83
C PHE A 221 15.54 -24.35 -6.32
N MET A 222 16.74 -24.74 -6.76
CA MET A 222 17.95 -24.00 -6.41
C MET A 222 17.93 -22.58 -6.99
N ALA A 223 17.49 -22.44 -8.24
CA ALA A 223 17.33 -21.12 -8.87
C ALA A 223 16.35 -20.24 -8.10
N PHE A 224 15.21 -20.82 -7.68
CA PHE A 224 14.21 -20.13 -6.86
C PHE A 224 14.78 -19.72 -5.50
N GLY A 225 15.48 -20.63 -4.82
CA GLY A 225 16.12 -20.35 -3.55
C GLY A 225 17.20 -19.26 -3.65
N ALA A 226 18.02 -19.34 -4.69
CA ALA A 226 19.05 -18.33 -4.95
C ALA A 226 18.42 -16.95 -5.20
N MET A 227 17.34 -16.91 -5.96
CA MET A 227 16.61 -15.67 -6.21
C MET A 227 16.10 -15.03 -4.91
N LEU A 228 15.53 -15.84 -4.02
CA LEU A 228 15.03 -15.36 -2.74
C LEU A 228 16.13 -14.76 -1.85
N PHE A 229 17.36 -15.33 -1.91
CA PHE A 229 18.42 -14.93 -1.01
C PHE A 229 19.36 -13.85 -1.58
N ILE A 230 19.66 -13.87 -2.86
CA ILE A 230 20.77 -13.09 -3.41
C ILE A 230 20.40 -12.31 -4.68
N GLY A 231 19.23 -12.58 -5.25
CA GLY A 231 18.71 -11.82 -6.38
C GLY A 231 19.12 -12.35 -7.75
N ILE A 232 18.74 -11.60 -8.78
CA ILE A 232 18.84 -12.00 -10.19
C ILE A 232 20.27 -12.41 -10.59
N CYS A 233 21.27 -11.70 -10.09
CA CYS A 233 22.67 -11.97 -10.48
C CYS A 233 23.10 -13.41 -10.15
N LEU A 234 22.70 -13.94 -9.01
CA LEU A 234 23.07 -15.30 -8.63
C LEU A 234 22.27 -16.36 -9.38
N VAL A 235 20.99 -16.08 -9.70
CA VAL A 235 20.21 -16.97 -10.56
C VAL A 235 20.92 -17.10 -11.93
N LEU A 236 21.39 -15.99 -12.49
CA LEU A 236 22.14 -15.98 -13.75
C LEU A 236 23.47 -16.74 -13.60
N ILE A 237 24.21 -16.51 -12.50
CA ILE A 237 25.48 -17.20 -12.23
C ILE A 237 25.26 -18.72 -12.06
N ILE A 238 24.25 -19.13 -11.30
CA ILE A 238 23.94 -20.56 -11.10
C ILE A 238 23.48 -21.18 -12.42
N SER A 239 22.65 -20.48 -13.20
CA SER A 239 22.24 -20.96 -14.52
C SER A 239 23.46 -21.12 -15.44
N LEU A 240 24.37 -20.15 -15.40
CA LEU A 240 25.62 -20.20 -16.17
C LEU A 240 26.55 -21.34 -15.70
N LEU A 241 26.67 -21.56 -14.40
CA LEU A 241 27.48 -22.65 -13.84
C LEU A 241 26.86 -24.02 -14.20
N ASN A 242 25.56 -24.18 -14.01
CA ASN A 242 24.88 -25.42 -14.40
C ASN A 242 25.07 -25.73 -15.88
N MET A 243 25.06 -24.69 -16.66
CA MET A 243 25.24 -24.73 -18.10
C MET A 243 26.66 -25.11 -18.50
N THR A 244 27.67 -24.50 -17.88
CA THR A 244 29.08 -24.87 -18.16
C THR A 244 29.39 -26.29 -17.71
N MET A 245 28.80 -26.73 -16.59
CA MET A 245 28.94 -28.10 -16.11
C MET A 245 28.24 -29.10 -17.06
N SER A 246 27.07 -28.78 -17.59
CA SER A 246 26.38 -29.67 -18.53
C SER A 246 27.06 -29.67 -19.90
N TRP A 247 27.70 -28.58 -20.30
CA TRP A 247 28.43 -28.48 -21.57
C TRP A 247 29.66 -29.40 -21.59
N TYR A 248 30.35 -29.53 -20.44
CA TYR A 248 31.48 -30.43 -20.31
C TYR A 248 31.11 -31.91 -20.37
N SER A 249 29.87 -32.25 -20.06
CA SER A 249 29.41 -33.62 -19.97
C SER A 249 28.55 -34.11 -21.14
N MET A 250 28.27 -33.24 -22.14
CA MET A 250 27.33 -33.60 -23.22
C MET A 250 27.78 -33.23 -24.61
N PRO A 251 28.51 -34.13 -25.27
CA PRO A 251 28.95 -33.87 -26.64
C PRO A 251 27.86 -34.10 -27.71
N GLU A 252 26.74 -34.77 -27.38
CA GLU A 252 25.74 -35.15 -28.38
C GLU A 252 24.44 -34.34 -28.30
N LEU A 253 23.92 -33.95 -29.46
CA LEU A 253 22.69 -33.17 -29.60
C LEU A 253 21.47 -33.88 -28.98
N ASP A 254 21.41 -35.21 -29.11
CA ASP A 254 20.32 -36.01 -28.55
C ASP A 254 20.22 -35.88 -27.01
N MET A 255 21.36 -35.91 -26.36
CA MET A 255 21.40 -35.77 -24.90
C MET A 255 21.02 -34.34 -24.47
N ALA A 256 21.48 -33.34 -25.21
CA ALA A 256 21.11 -31.95 -25.00
C ALA A 256 19.59 -31.72 -25.11
N MET A 257 18.96 -32.37 -26.12
CA MET A 257 17.51 -32.30 -26.32
C MET A 257 16.73 -32.96 -25.16
N LYS A 258 17.23 -34.07 -24.60
CA LYS A 258 16.64 -34.74 -23.44
C LYS A 258 16.66 -33.81 -22.22
N PHE A 259 17.79 -33.13 -21.96
CA PHE A 259 17.92 -32.18 -20.85
C PHE A 259 17.01 -30.95 -21.05
N GLU A 260 16.94 -30.45 -22.30
CA GLU A 260 16.02 -29.35 -22.63
C GLU A 260 14.58 -29.69 -22.25
N LYS A 261 14.09 -30.86 -22.71
CA LYS A 261 12.74 -31.32 -22.40
C LYS A 261 12.52 -31.48 -20.90
N ALA A 262 13.46 -32.12 -20.20
CA ALA A 262 13.35 -32.33 -18.76
C ALA A 262 13.27 -31.00 -17.99
N HIS A 263 14.08 -30.00 -18.38
CA HIS A 263 14.07 -28.68 -17.75
C HIS A 263 12.79 -27.91 -18.04
N PHE A 264 12.29 -28.01 -19.26
CA PHE A 264 11.01 -27.40 -19.63
C PHE A 264 9.86 -28.02 -18.82
N ASP A 265 9.82 -29.34 -18.72
CA ASP A 265 8.80 -30.05 -17.92
C ASP A 265 8.92 -29.76 -16.42
N SER A 266 10.16 -29.65 -15.93
CA SER A 266 10.39 -29.28 -14.52
C SER A 266 9.86 -27.86 -14.19
N THR A 267 9.95 -26.92 -15.15
CA THR A 267 9.37 -25.59 -15.02
C THR A 267 7.84 -25.67 -14.94
N ILE A 268 7.24 -26.49 -15.80
CA ILE A 268 5.78 -26.72 -15.78
C ILE A 268 5.37 -27.35 -14.44
N ILE A 269 6.13 -28.32 -13.93
CA ILE A 269 5.87 -28.93 -12.61
C ILE A 269 5.93 -27.89 -11.50
N PHE A 270 6.93 -27.02 -11.51
CA PHE A 270 7.08 -25.95 -10.51
C PHE A 270 5.82 -25.06 -10.47
N TRP A 271 5.40 -24.55 -11.64
CA TRP A 271 4.21 -23.70 -11.69
C TRP A 271 2.92 -24.47 -11.40
N SER A 272 2.87 -25.77 -11.74
CA SER A 272 1.73 -26.65 -11.38
C SER A 272 1.60 -26.82 -9.86
N PHE A 273 2.73 -26.89 -9.16
CA PHE A 273 2.73 -26.96 -7.70
C PHE A 273 2.15 -25.67 -7.09
N VAL A 274 2.56 -24.51 -7.62
CA VAL A 274 2.00 -23.21 -7.19
C VAL A 274 0.50 -23.17 -7.49
N LEU A 275 0.10 -23.55 -8.70
CA LEU A 275 -1.32 -23.61 -9.11
C LEU A 275 -2.12 -24.51 -8.18
N PHE A 276 -1.58 -25.68 -7.85
CA PHE A 276 -2.25 -26.64 -6.95
C PHE A 276 -2.52 -26.02 -5.57
N ILE A 277 -1.50 -25.36 -4.97
CA ILE A 277 -1.65 -24.73 -3.66
C ILE A 277 -2.74 -23.64 -3.71
N LEU A 278 -2.68 -22.75 -4.71
CA LEU A 278 -3.66 -21.67 -4.84
C LEU A 278 -5.06 -22.19 -5.11
N THR A 279 -5.18 -23.28 -5.85
CA THR A 279 -6.47 -23.94 -6.11
C THR A 279 -7.03 -24.56 -4.81
N TRP A 280 -6.17 -25.18 -4.03
CA TRP A 280 -6.56 -25.78 -2.74
C TRP A 280 -7.11 -24.72 -1.77
N ILE A 281 -6.45 -23.57 -1.66
CA ILE A 281 -6.92 -22.49 -0.77
C ILE A 281 -8.04 -21.65 -1.40
N HIS A 282 -8.56 -22.05 -2.54
CA HIS A 282 -9.64 -21.36 -3.28
C HIS A 282 -9.33 -19.88 -3.55
N SER A 283 -8.06 -19.59 -3.91
CA SER A 283 -7.68 -18.24 -4.38
C SER A 283 -8.21 -18.02 -5.79
N ALA A 284 -8.92 -16.94 -5.99
CA ALA A 284 -9.43 -16.54 -7.30
C ALA A 284 -8.28 -16.14 -8.24
N SER A 285 -7.15 -15.68 -7.69
CA SER A 285 -5.95 -15.32 -8.47
C SER A 285 -5.21 -16.54 -9.07
N SER A 286 -5.65 -17.76 -8.74
CA SER A 286 -5.07 -19.00 -9.31
C SER A 286 -5.09 -19.01 -10.85
N TYR A 287 -6.00 -18.26 -11.50
CA TYR A 287 -6.07 -18.16 -12.96
C TYR A 287 -4.73 -17.74 -13.58
N LEU A 288 -4.00 -16.84 -12.90
CA LEU A 288 -2.71 -16.36 -13.41
C LEU A 288 -1.70 -17.51 -13.53
N PHE A 289 -1.67 -18.37 -12.51
CA PHE A 289 -0.79 -19.55 -12.49
C PHE A 289 -1.31 -20.66 -13.37
N MET A 290 -2.62 -20.76 -13.59
CA MET A 290 -3.20 -21.65 -14.59
C MET A 290 -2.66 -21.30 -15.99
N PHE A 291 -2.54 -20.01 -16.33
CA PHE A 291 -1.94 -19.58 -17.60
C PHE A 291 -0.43 -19.88 -17.65
N HIS A 292 0.30 -19.81 -16.52
CA HIS A 292 1.73 -20.20 -16.47
C HIS A 292 1.93 -21.68 -16.83
N VAL A 293 0.92 -22.50 -16.62
CA VAL A 293 0.97 -23.94 -16.92
C VAL A 293 0.39 -24.21 -18.30
N LEU A 294 -0.77 -23.63 -18.62
CA LEU A 294 -1.53 -23.92 -19.85
C LEU A 294 -0.77 -23.54 -21.12
N PHE A 295 -0.22 -22.30 -21.17
CA PHE A 295 0.43 -21.82 -22.39
C PHE A 295 1.68 -22.66 -22.76
N PRO A 296 2.59 -22.98 -21.82
CA PRO A 296 3.72 -23.87 -22.14
C PRO A 296 3.29 -25.27 -22.60
N LEU A 297 2.18 -25.81 -22.07
CA LEU A 297 1.69 -27.14 -22.48
C LEU A 297 1.39 -27.23 -23.98
N ILE A 298 1.09 -26.10 -24.64
CA ILE A 298 0.76 -26.02 -26.06
C ILE A 298 2.02 -26.22 -26.94
N ARG A 299 3.24 -26.05 -26.39
CA ARG A 299 4.49 -26.08 -27.18
C ARG A 299 4.66 -27.37 -28.01
N ASP A 300 4.54 -28.52 -27.38
CA ASP A 300 4.81 -29.81 -28.04
C ASP A 300 3.67 -30.19 -29.01
N PRO A 301 2.38 -30.02 -28.68
CA PRO A 301 1.32 -30.08 -29.69
C PRO A 301 1.57 -29.17 -30.90
N LEU A 302 1.99 -27.92 -30.67
CA LEU A 302 2.29 -26.98 -31.77
C LEU A 302 3.40 -27.50 -32.67
N LEU A 303 4.47 -28.05 -32.12
CA LEU A 303 5.58 -28.65 -32.86
C LEU A 303 5.10 -29.86 -33.65
N SER A 304 4.27 -30.71 -33.04
CA SER A 304 3.71 -31.91 -33.68
C SER A 304 2.83 -31.54 -34.85
N ILE A 305 1.94 -30.57 -34.66
CA ILE A 305 1.05 -30.05 -35.72
C ILE A 305 1.90 -29.44 -36.85
N SER A 306 2.92 -28.65 -36.54
CA SER A 306 3.82 -28.03 -37.50
C SER A 306 4.58 -29.08 -38.34
N LYS A 307 4.88 -30.23 -37.74
CA LYS A 307 5.52 -31.34 -38.42
C LYS A 307 4.52 -32.05 -39.37
N ILE A 308 3.30 -32.29 -38.93
CA ILE A 308 2.22 -32.92 -39.71
C ILE A 308 1.92 -32.09 -40.96
N PHE A 309 1.82 -30.75 -40.82
CA PHE A 309 1.53 -29.85 -41.93
C PHE A 309 2.77 -29.49 -42.76
N GLY A 310 3.95 -30.08 -42.48
CA GLY A 310 5.14 -29.90 -43.26
C GLY A 310 5.89 -28.58 -43.06
N PHE A 311 5.48 -27.76 -42.09
CA PHE A 311 6.18 -26.51 -41.78
C PHE A 311 7.58 -26.75 -41.21
N ILE A 312 7.77 -27.88 -40.54
CA ILE A 312 9.08 -28.35 -40.06
C ILE A 312 9.25 -29.81 -40.42
N LYS A 313 10.46 -30.21 -40.86
CA LYS A 313 10.79 -31.60 -41.18
C LYS A 313 11.29 -32.34 -39.94
N VAL A 314 12.13 -31.68 -39.14
CA VAL A 314 12.76 -32.25 -37.93
C VAL A 314 12.71 -31.17 -36.82
N ILE A 315 12.51 -31.61 -35.59
CA ILE A 315 12.56 -30.69 -34.43
C ILE A 315 14.03 -30.30 -34.21
N THR A 316 14.29 -29.02 -34.29
CA THR A 316 15.63 -28.43 -34.13
C THR A 316 15.60 -27.43 -32.97
N PRO A 317 16.77 -27.04 -32.41
CA PRO A 317 16.81 -25.95 -31.42
C PRO A 317 16.10 -24.67 -31.88
N LYS A 318 16.16 -24.35 -33.15
CA LYS A 318 15.50 -23.17 -33.74
C LYS A 318 13.97 -23.31 -33.69
N SER A 319 13.44 -24.50 -34.08
CA SER A 319 11.98 -24.72 -34.01
C SER A 319 11.46 -24.75 -32.59
N LEU A 320 12.24 -25.29 -31.63
CA LEU A 320 11.92 -25.25 -30.21
C LEU A 320 11.82 -23.80 -29.71
N PHE A 321 12.81 -22.98 -30.04
CA PHE A 321 12.84 -21.56 -29.66
C PHE A 321 11.59 -20.84 -30.17
N TRP A 322 11.26 -21.00 -31.47
CA TRP A 322 10.09 -20.30 -32.03
C TRP A 322 8.78 -20.80 -31.47
N ALA A 323 8.61 -22.12 -31.35
CA ALA A 323 7.38 -22.70 -30.76
C ALA A 323 7.18 -22.22 -29.34
N GLN A 324 8.25 -22.25 -28.53
CA GLN A 324 8.21 -21.77 -27.13
C GLN A 324 7.89 -20.28 -27.06
N SER A 325 8.53 -19.47 -27.91
CA SER A 325 8.27 -18.02 -27.97
C SER A 325 6.80 -17.72 -28.28
N ILE A 326 6.25 -18.40 -29.31
CA ILE A 326 4.86 -18.23 -29.73
C ILE A 326 3.92 -18.59 -28.56
N CYS A 327 4.15 -19.74 -27.91
CA CYS A 327 3.31 -20.19 -26.80
C CYS A 327 3.38 -19.27 -25.57
N LEU A 328 4.55 -18.72 -25.29
CA LEU A 328 4.75 -17.85 -24.12
C LEU A 328 4.34 -16.40 -24.36
N THR A 329 4.19 -15.96 -25.62
CA THR A 329 3.85 -14.56 -25.94
C THR A 329 2.59 -14.07 -25.22
N PRO A 330 1.45 -14.79 -25.20
CA PRO A 330 0.27 -14.32 -24.47
C PRO A 330 0.54 -14.17 -22.97
N LEU A 331 1.26 -15.10 -22.38
CA LEU A 331 1.63 -15.03 -20.96
C LEU A 331 2.54 -13.83 -20.69
N ILE A 332 3.52 -13.60 -21.54
CA ILE A 332 4.46 -12.46 -21.41
C ILE A 332 3.68 -11.13 -21.48
N ILE A 333 2.77 -11.00 -22.44
CA ILE A 333 1.94 -9.79 -22.60
C ILE A 333 1.11 -9.57 -21.33
N LEU A 334 0.43 -10.60 -20.84
CA LEU A 334 -0.41 -10.51 -19.66
C LEU A 334 0.40 -10.11 -18.42
N ILE A 335 1.52 -10.80 -18.16
CA ILE A 335 2.40 -10.51 -17.00
C ILE A 335 2.97 -9.10 -17.11
N SER A 336 3.40 -8.67 -18.31
CA SER A 336 3.95 -7.33 -18.51
C SER A 336 2.90 -6.26 -18.21
N THR A 337 1.67 -6.46 -18.65
CA THR A 337 0.56 -5.52 -18.38
C THR A 337 0.29 -5.42 -16.88
N TYR A 338 0.22 -6.57 -16.19
CA TYR A 338 -0.02 -6.58 -14.74
C TYR A 338 1.17 -5.99 -13.98
N THR A 339 2.39 -6.26 -14.43
CA THR A 339 3.61 -5.68 -13.83
C THR A 339 3.58 -4.16 -13.96
N GLN A 340 3.22 -3.66 -15.13
CA GLN A 340 3.08 -2.21 -15.34
C GLN A 340 2.02 -1.63 -14.39
N LEU A 341 0.85 -2.24 -14.31
CA LEU A 341 -0.24 -1.78 -13.45
C LEU A 341 0.19 -1.77 -11.97
N LEU A 342 0.86 -2.83 -11.52
CA LEU A 342 1.40 -2.93 -10.16
C LEU A 342 2.45 -1.84 -9.90
N PHE A 343 3.34 -1.60 -10.85
CA PHE A 343 4.39 -0.56 -10.68
C PHE A 343 3.80 0.84 -10.76
N ASP A 344 2.81 1.09 -11.61
CA ASP A 344 2.10 2.38 -11.67
C ASP A 344 1.44 2.72 -10.33
N PHE A 345 0.99 1.71 -9.60
CA PHE A 345 0.43 1.87 -8.25
C PHE A 345 1.53 1.89 -7.17
N PHE A 346 2.33 0.82 -7.08
CA PHE A 346 3.22 0.62 -5.92
C PHE A 346 4.41 1.57 -5.90
N VAL A 347 5.00 1.94 -7.05
CA VAL A 347 6.20 2.80 -7.07
C VAL A 347 5.91 4.18 -6.44
N PRO A 348 4.79 4.87 -6.79
CA PRO A 348 4.48 6.13 -6.11
C PRO A 348 4.07 5.97 -4.64
N VAL A 349 3.45 4.85 -4.27
CA VAL A 349 2.76 4.69 -2.98
C VAL A 349 3.67 4.07 -1.91
N MET A 350 4.57 3.15 -2.28
CA MET A 350 5.36 2.36 -1.30
C MET A 350 6.25 3.23 -0.40
N GLY A 351 6.75 4.35 -0.89
CA GLY A 351 7.53 5.27 -0.07
C GLY A 351 6.77 5.79 1.15
N ARG A 352 5.44 5.71 1.12
CA ARG A 352 4.50 6.25 2.11
C ARG A 352 4.17 5.26 3.25
N PHE A 353 4.73 4.05 3.22
CA PHE A 353 4.43 3.01 4.21
C PHE A 353 5.30 3.11 5.47
N GLY A 354 5.92 4.26 5.72
CA GLY A 354 6.67 4.52 6.93
C GLY A 354 7.96 3.72 7.04
N ASN A 355 8.25 3.24 8.24
CA ASN A 355 9.51 2.58 8.60
C ASN A 355 9.48 1.06 8.54
N THR A 356 8.31 0.46 8.42
CA THR A 356 8.16 -0.98 8.64
C THR A 356 8.89 -1.81 7.59
N ILE A 357 8.82 -1.39 6.33
CA ILE A 357 9.46 -2.12 5.22
C ILE A 357 10.13 -1.11 4.30
N ASN A 358 11.37 -1.40 3.92
CA ASN A 358 12.05 -0.62 2.88
C ASN A 358 11.31 -0.81 1.55
N PRO A 359 10.76 0.27 0.96
CA PRO A 359 9.99 0.16 -0.29
C PRO A 359 10.79 -0.43 -1.45
N GLU A 360 12.10 -0.21 -1.48
CA GLU A 360 12.96 -0.75 -2.53
C GLU A 360 13.04 -2.28 -2.48
N ILE A 361 13.05 -2.86 -1.27
CA ILE A 361 13.03 -4.32 -1.09
C ILE A 361 11.71 -4.90 -1.63
N PHE A 362 10.59 -4.23 -1.34
CA PHE A 362 9.28 -4.67 -1.81
C PHE A 362 9.21 -4.65 -3.35
N ILE A 363 9.58 -3.51 -3.97
CA ILE A 363 9.58 -3.38 -5.44
C ILE A 363 10.54 -4.39 -6.08
N MET A 364 11.72 -4.58 -5.46
CA MET A 364 12.70 -5.57 -5.92
C MET A 364 12.12 -6.99 -5.85
N SER A 365 11.42 -7.33 -4.76
CA SER A 365 10.80 -8.66 -4.60
C SER A 365 9.78 -8.95 -5.72
N PHE A 366 8.94 -7.97 -6.06
CA PHE A 366 8.02 -8.08 -7.20
C PHE A 366 8.78 -8.26 -8.52
N SER A 367 9.82 -7.47 -8.73
CA SER A 367 10.65 -7.55 -9.94
C SER A 367 11.31 -8.93 -10.07
N LEU A 368 11.79 -9.47 -8.96
CA LEU A 368 12.39 -10.81 -8.90
C LEU A 368 11.36 -11.90 -9.22
N LEU A 369 10.15 -11.79 -8.69
CA LEU A 369 9.08 -12.76 -8.96
C LEU A 369 8.71 -12.79 -10.45
N VAL A 370 8.59 -11.61 -11.07
CA VAL A 370 8.34 -11.50 -12.51
C VAL A 370 9.52 -12.08 -13.30
N SER A 371 10.75 -11.72 -12.90
CA SER A 371 11.97 -12.22 -13.57
C SER A 371 12.10 -13.74 -13.47
N LEU A 372 11.64 -14.34 -12.36
CA LEU A 372 11.64 -15.80 -12.18
C LEU A 372 10.87 -16.49 -13.29
N THR A 373 9.70 -15.97 -13.68
CA THR A 373 8.92 -16.53 -14.80
C THR A 373 9.77 -16.59 -16.08
N PHE A 374 10.44 -15.49 -16.41
CA PHE A 374 11.26 -15.44 -17.64
C PHE A 374 12.48 -16.37 -17.55
N VAL A 375 13.16 -16.36 -16.40
CA VAL A 375 14.36 -17.19 -16.20
C VAL A 375 14.00 -18.68 -16.29
N LEU A 376 12.97 -19.12 -15.58
CA LEU A 376 12.58 -20.53 -15.57
C LEU A 376 12.17 -21.04 -16.95
N PHE A 377 11.48 -20.20 -17.73
CA PHE A 377 11.06 -20.56 -19.10
C PHE A 377 12.12 -20.33 -20.18
N THR A 378 13.33 -19.88 -19.84
CA THR A 378 14.42 -19.73 -20.79
C THR A 378 15.59 -20.67 -20.50
N ASN A 379 15.72 -21.15 -19.27
CA ASN A 379 16.81 -22.03 -18.85
C ASN A 379 16.90 -23.30 -19.69
N ASN A 380 15.77 -23.87 -20.10
CA ASN A 380 15.76 -25.07 -20.91
C ASN A 380 16.45 -24.87 -22.28
N LEU A 381 16.33 -23.67 -22.89
CA LEU A 381 16.88 -23.37 -24.21
C LEU A 381 18.41 -23.29 -24.17
N ILE A 382 18.99 -23.07 -22.99
CA ILE A 382 20.45 -23.03 -22.79
C ILE A 382 21.08 -24.34 -23.21
N TYR A 383 20.44 -25.49 -22.93
CA TYR A 383 21.00 -26.81 -23.23
C TYR A 383 21.15 -27.08 -24.73
N VAL A 384 20.36 -26.42 -25.55
CA VAL A 384 20.38 -26.61 -27.02
C VAL A 384 21.03 -25.43 -27.76
N SER A 385 21.55 -24.44 -27.03
CA SER A 385 22.19 -23.27 -27.65
C SER A 385 23.65 -23.53 -27.94
N ARG A 386 24.04 -23.37 -29.22
CA ARG A 386 25.44 -23.47 -29.65
C ARG A 386 26.24 -22.18 -29.55
N ARG A 387 25.57 -21.03 -29.29
CA ARG A 387 26.23 -19.72 -29.22
C ARG A 387 26.10 -19.08 -27.84
N LEU A 388 26.20 -19.93 -26.85
CA LEU A 388 25.96 -19.52 -25.48
C LEU A 388 26.91 -18.42 -24.99
N GLY A 389 28.21 -18.58 -25.25
CA GLY A 389 29.19 -17.56 -24.86
C GLY A 389 28.88 -16.20 -25.46
N PHE A 390 28.36 -16.16 -26.69
CA PHE A 390 27.91 -14.91 -27.32
C PHE A 390 26.67 -14.35 -26.63
N MET A 391 25.67 -15.19 -26.33
CA MET A 391 24.45 -14.78 -25.64
C MET A 391 24.77 -14.18 -24.26
N VAL A 392 25.67 -14.82 -23.51
CA VAL A 392 26.12 -14.33 -22.19
C VAL A 392 26.77 -12.94 -22.32
N LYS A 393 27.67 -12.78 -23.29
CA LYS A 393 28.32 -11.49 -23.55
C LYS A 393 27.28 -10.41 -23.88
N CYS A 394 26.28 -10.74 -24.71
CA CYS A 394 25.19 -9.81 -25.04
C CYS A 394 24.38 -9.44 -23.80
N MET A 395 24.01 -10.41 -22.95
CA MET A 395 23.28 -10.14 -21.70
C MET A 395 24.08 -9.23 -20.77
N ILE A 396 25.37 -9.50 -20.60
CA ILE A 396 26.24 -8.66 -19.76
C ILE A 396 26.31 -7.24 -20.36
N ALA A 397 26.52 -7.13 -21.66
CA ALA A 397 26.61 -5.83 -22.33
C ALA A 397 25.30 -5.03 -22.20
N VAL A 398 24.14 -5.68 -22.37
CA VAL A 398 22.83 -5.03 -22.20
C VAL A 398 22.64 -4.60 -20.73
N SER A 399 22.99 -5.47 -19.77
CA SER A 399 22.87 -5.16 -18.34
C SER A 399 23.75 -3.96 -17.95
N LEU A 400 25.00 -3.94 -18.43
CA LEU A 400 25.92 -2.82 -18.19
C LEU A 400 25.42 -1.54 -18.85
N PHE A 401 24.88 -1.64 -20.06
CA PHE A 401 24.29 -0.51 -20.78
C PHE A 401 23.07 0.07 -20.03
N CYS A 402 22.16 -0.82 -19.59
CA CYS A 402 21.00 -0.41 -18.77
C CYS A 402 21.46 0.23 -17.47
N PHE A 403 22.42 -0.38 -16.78
CA PHE A 403 22.98 0.17 -15.55
C PHE A 403 23.58 1.56 -15.79
N LEU A 404 24.34 1.72 -16.88
CA LEU A 404 24.94 3.00 -17.25
C LEU A 404 23.85 4.06 -17.48
N ILE A 405 22.82 3.74 -18.26
CA ILE A 405 21.68 4.65 -18.51
C ILE A 405 21.01 5.03 -17.19
N ILE A 406 20.68 4.04 -16.36
CA ILE A 406 19.96 4.27 -15.09
C ILE A 406 20.80 5.14 -14.15
N SER A 407 22.14 4.91 -14.10
CA SER A 407 23.02 5.65 -13.19
C SER A 407 23.46 7.02 -13.68
N THR A 408 23.47 7.25 -15.00
CA THR A 408 23.94 8.53 -15.56
C THR A 408 22.85 9.46 -16.08
N THR A 409 21.62 8.97 -16.23
CA THR A 409 20.51 9.75 -16.74
C THR A 409 19.40 9.89 -15.68
N ASN A 410 18.41 10.70 -15.97
CA ASN A 410 17.25 10.90 -15.11
C ASN A 410 16.22 9.77 -15.21
N VAL A 411 16.44 8.77 -16.05
CA VAL A 411 15.52 7.64 -16.24
C VAL A 411 15.37 6.85 -14.94
N GLY A 412 16.46 6.70 -14.17
CA GLY A 412 16.45 5.96 -12.92
C GLY A 412 16.05 6.79 -11.69
N VAL A 413 15.68 8.07 -11.84
CA VAL A 413 15.33 8.93 -10.72
C VAL A 413 13.80 9.03 -10.59
N PRO A 414 13.20 8.33 -9.62
CA PRO A 414 11.73 8.28 -9.53
C PRO A 414 11.10 9.61 -9.08
N TYR A 415 11.85 10.47 -8.38
CA TYR A 415 11.34 11.71 -7.80
C TYR A 415 11.77 12.96 -8.62
N LYS A 416 12.01 12.79 -9.91
CA LYS A 416 12.31 13.92 -10.77
C LYS A 416 11.07 14.79 -10.98
N TYR A 417 11.20 16.09 -10.72
CA TYR A 417 10.11 17.04 -10.92
C TYR A 417 9.98 17.44 -12.40
N SER A 418 8.77 17.46 -12.91
CA SER A 418 8.36 18.22 -14.09
C SER A 418 6.95 18.75 -13.86
N LYS A 419 6.56 19.77 -14.58
CA LYS A 419 5.22 20.38 -14.41
C LYS A 419 4.11 19.40 -14.82
N GLU A 420 4.39 18.56 -15.81
CA GLU A 420 3.45 17.58 -16.37
C GLU A 420 3.36 16.31 -15.50
N SER A 421 4.42 16.00 -14.77
CA SER A 421 4.47 14.82 -13.90
C SER A 421 5.29 15.16 -12.66
N PRO A 422 4.68 15.85 -11.69
CA PRO A 422 5.39 16.30 -10.48
C PRO A 422 5.61 15.12 -9.53
N ARG A 423 6.73 14.44 -9.67
CA ARG A 423 7.14 13.31 -8.83
C ARG A 423 7.95 13.86 -7.66
N LEU A 424 7.34 13.87 -6.49
CA LEU A 424 7.86 14.57 -5.32
C LEU A 424 7.84 13.70 -4.09
N ARG A 425 8.83 13.88 -3.22
CA ARG A 425 8.81 13.37 -1.85
C ARG A 425 8.07 14.35 -0.95
N ARG A 426 7.39 13.83 0.04
CA ARG A 426 6.48 14.60 0.89
C ARG A 426 7.08 14.83 2.26
N VAL A 427 6.97 16.08 2.73
CA VAL A 427 7.43 16.49 4.06
C VAL A 427 6.31 17.30 4.70
N ILE A 428 6.06 17.07 5.99
CA ILE A 428 5.25 17.97 6.84
C ILE A 428 6.22 18.86 7.60
N ALA A 429 5.92 20.15 7.66
CA ALA A 429 6.64 21.08 8.51
C ALA A 429 5.65 21.94 9.31
N LEU A 430 5.78 21.93 10.63
CA LEU A 430 4.95 22.72 11.52
C LEU A 430 5.83 23.75 12.25
N HIS A 431 5.52 25.03 12.07
CA HIS A 431 6.13 26.10 12.89
C HIS A 431 5.40 26.07 14.23
N ALA A 432 6.08 25.61 15.27
CA ALA A 432 5.43 25.20 16.51
C ALA A 432 5.99 25.94 17.71
N LYS A 433 5.10 26.22 18.68
CA LYS A 433 5.44 26.67 20.02
C LYS A 433 5.05 25.57 20.99
N LYS A 434 5.98 25.17 21.87
CA LYS A 434 5.75 24.14 22.89
C LYS A 434 5.97 24.79 24.26
N SER A 435 4.97 24.65 25.14
CA SER A 435 5.02 25.16 26.51
C SER A 435 4.75 24.00 27.48
N VAL A 436 5.64 23.81 28.43
CA VAL A 436 5.55 22.73 29.44
C VAL A 436 5.31 23.34 30.82
N PHE A 437 4.28 22.89 31.48
CA PHE A 437 3.88 23.37 32.80
C PHE A 437 4.07 22.26 33.86
N LYS A 438 4.56 22.66 35.01
CA LYS A 438 4.69 21.78 36.17
C LYS A 438 3.32 21.46 36.79
N PHE A 439 3.29 20.50 37.70
CA PHE A 439 2.10 20.11 38.44
C PHE A 439 1.48 21.30 39.20
N ASP A 440 2.31 22.24 39.66
CA ASP A 440 1.83 23.46 40.39
C ASP A 440 1.29 24.54 39.41
N GLY A 441 1.27 24.28 38.12
CA GLY A 441 0.77 25.20 37.12
C GLY A 441 1.79 26.22 36.64
N ASN A 442 2.98 26.24 37.19
CA ASN A 442 4.05 27.17 36.76
C ASN A 442 4.69 26.70 35.46
N LEU A 443 5.04 27.66 34.60
CA LEU A 443 5.73 27.38 33.35
C LEU A 443 7.13 26.83 33.64
N LEU A 444 7.42 25.62 33.15
CA LEU A 444 8.73 24.98 33.29
C LEU A 444 9.64 25.38 32.12
N ASN A 445 9.13 25.33 30.90
CA ASN A 445 9.90 25.59 29.69
C ASN A 445 8.98 26.08 28.58
N SER A 446 9.51 26.94 27.72
CA SER A 446 8.83 27.31 26.47
C SER A 446 9.87 27.38 25.36
N GLU A 447 9.59 26.69 24.28
CA GLU A 447 10.50 26.65 23.12
C GLU A 447 9.70 26.81 21.83
N THR A 448 10.35 27.40 20.83
CA THR A 448 9.79 27.56 19.49
C THR A 448 10.71 26.91 18.47
N GLY A 449 10.14 26.42 17.41
CA GLY A 449 10.93 25.75 16.39
C GLY A 449 10.11 25.25 15.23
N LEU A 450 10.83 24.62 14.29
CA LEU A 450 10.22 23.97 13.15
C LEU A 450 10.27 22.45 13.39
N PHE A 451 9.11 21.85 13.54
CA PHE A 451 8.95 20.41 13.57
C PHE A 451 8.86 19.94 12.12
N VAL A 452 9.70 18.96 11.73
CA VAL A 452 9.74 18.42 10.38
C VAL A 452 9.56 16.91 10.44
N GLN A 453 8.60 16.41 9.67
CA GLN A 453 8.32 14.98 9.57
C GLN A 453 8.29 14.57 8.10
N ALA A 454 9.15 13.63 7.72
CA ALA A 454 9.09 13.05 6.39
C ALA A 454 7.94 12.02 6.33
N LEU A 455 7.16 12.10 5.26
CA LEU A 455 6.09 11.14 4.98
C LEU A 455 6.58 9.98 4.11
N ASP A 456 7.74 10.15 3.48
CA ASP A 456 8.36 9.14 2.64
C ASP A 456 9.55 8.49 3.35
N TYR A 457 9.89 7.28 2.94
CA TYR A 457 10.88 6.43 3.61
C TYR A 457 12.25 7.12 3.80
N ARG A 458 12.67 7.93 2.84
CA ARG A 458 14.01 8.54 2.89
C ARG A 458 14.16 9.64 3.94
N GLY A 459 13.09 10.12 4.48
CA GLY A 459 13.15 11.04 5.60
C GLY A 459 13.41 12.49 5.20
N ALA A 460 13.71 13.32 6.21
CA ALA A 460 13.85 14.76 6.07
C ALA A 460 15.28 15.19 5.73
N ASP A 461 16.19 14.27 5.53
CA ASP A 461 17.61 14.56 5.30
C ASP A 461 17.87 15.25 3.96
N ASP A 462 16.88 15.24 3.06
CA ASP A 462 16.98 15.90 1.75
C ASP A 462 16.45 17.34 1.74
N LEU A 463 16.13 17.92 2.89
CA LEU A 463 15.73 19.31 2.96
C LEU A 463 16.85 20.23 2.44
N PRO A 464 16.51 21.37 1.79
CA PRO A 464 17.54 22.29 1.31
C PRO A 464 18.42 22.81 2.45
N GLU A 465 19.72 22.81 2.24
CA GLU A 465 20.64 23.44 3.16
C GLU A 465 20.38 24.96 3.19
N HIS A 466 20.14 25.47 4.37
CA HIS A 466 19.92 26.90 4.59
C HIS A 466 20.29 27.25 6.03
N THR A 467 20.64 28.49 6.27
CA THR A 467 21.10 28.96 7.58
C THR A 467 20.12 28.68 8.70
N PHE A 468 18.81 28.88 8.47
CA PHE A 468 17.81 28.64 9.53
C PHE A 468 17.49 27.15 9.73
N LEU A 469 17.93 26.28 8.83
CA LEU A 469 17.81 24.83 9.00
C LEU A 469 19.10 24.21 9.59
N GLN A 470 20.12 25.02 9.85
CA GLN A 470 21.32 24.55 10.53
C GLN A 470 20.96 24.15 11.97
N GLY A 471 21.53 23.03 12.42
CA GLY A 471 21.20 22.50 13.73
C GLY A 471 20.01 21.53 13.71
N VAL A 472 19.57 21.13 12.54
CA VAL A 472 18.54 20.09 12.40
C VAL A 472 19.01 18.85 13.12
N GLY A 473 18.25 18.44 14.14
CA GLY A 473 18.56 17.25 14.92
C GLY A 473 17.33 16.43 15.20
N LYS A 474 17.56 15.23 15.68
CA LYS A 474 16.47 14.41 16.22
C LYS A 474 15.96 15.07 17.49
N PRO A 475 14.66 15.03 17.78
CA PRO A 475 14.18 15.50 19.07
C PRO A 475 14.79 14.67 20.20
N ASP A 476 15.10 15.32 21.30
CA ASP A 476 15.59 14.64 22.50
C ASP A 476 14.39 14.08 23.28
N CYS A 477 14.26 12.77 23.27
CA CYS A 477 13.16 12.04 23.92
C CYS A 477 13.59 11.34 25.22
N SER A 478 14.80 11.60 25.71
CA SER A 478 15.38 10.86 26.84
C SER A 478 14.62 11.09 28.17
N ASN A 479 14.01 12.26 28.33
CA ASN A 479 13.36 12.67 29.57
C ASN A 479 11.83 12.80 29.44
N THR A 480 11.22 12.11 28.50
CA THR A 480 9.77 12.17 28.31
C THR A 480 9.13 10.79 28.43
N THR A 481 7.97 10.73 29.08
CA THR A 481 7.15 9.51 29.16
C THR A 481 6.20 9.39 27.96
N ASP A 482 5.97 10.48 27.25
CA ASP A 482 5.13 10.51 26.05
C ASP A 482 5.82 9.77 24.89
N GLU A 483 5.22 8.72 24.37
CA GLU A 483 5.74 7.93 23.23
C GLU A 483 5.93 8.78 21.98
N TYR A 484 5.25 9.92 21.89
CA TYR A 484 5.37 10.89 20.78
C TYR A 484 6.33 12.04 21.13
N CYS A 485 7.07 11.90 22.24
CA CYS A 485 8.13 12.85 22.62
C CYS A 485 7.62 14.29 22.83
N GLN A 486 6.36 14.44 23.23
CA GLN A 486 5.72 15.76 23.41
C GLN A 486 5.87 16.65 22.18
N MET A 487 5.85 16.06 21.00
CA MET A 487 5.93 16.79 19.73
C MET A 487 4.53 17.01 19.14
N PRO A 488 4.35 18.00 18.27
CA PRO A 488 3.05 18.29 17.67
C PRO A 488 2.72 17.29 16.55
N TYR A 489 2.50 16.04 16.89
CA TYR A 489 2.16 15.01 15.91
C TYR A 489 0.78 15.25 15.32
N TYR A 490 0.71 15.17 14.04
CA TYR A 490 -0.47 15.46 13.21
C TYR A 490 -1.39 14.24 13.10
N THR A 491 -0.88 13.02 13.31
CA THR A 491 -1.60 11.78 13.02
C THR A 491 -1.37 10.73 14.11
N ALA A 492 -2.34 9.82 14.24
CA ALA A 492 -2.37 8.77 15.25
C ALA A 492 -1.51 7.55 14.91
N ILE A 493 -0.94 7.46 13.70
CA ILE A 493 -0.26 6.23 13.25
C ILE A 493 1.23 6.30 13.60
N HIS A 494 1.55 5.85 14.82
CA HIS A 494 2.91 5.86 15.36
C HIS A 494 3.91 5.09 14.47
N GLN A 495 3.48 3.98 13.88
CA GLN A 495 4.34 3.17 13.01
C GLN A 495 4.75 3.91 11.74
N LEU A 496 3.88 4.79 11.22
CA LEU A 496 4.20 5.59 10.04
C LEU A 496 4.98 6.85 10.37
N PHE A 497 4.82 7.38 11.58
CA PHE A 497 5.39 8.66 12.00
C PHE A 497 6.14 8.51 13.34
N PRO A 498 7.20 7.69 13.36
CA PRO A 498 7.95 7.49 14.61
C PRO A 498 8.79 8.70 14.96
N PRO A 499 9.03 8.96 16.27
CA PRO A 499 9.84 10.11 16.70
C PRO A 499 11.25 10.16 16.10
N ASP A 500 11.88 9.00 15.87
CA ASP A 500 13.24 8.93 15.33
C ASP A 500 13.35 9.45 13.88
N ARG A 501 12.22 9.60 13.17
CA ARG A 501 12.16 10.21 11.83
C ARG A 501 11.78 11.68 11.85
N SER A 502 11.40 12.19 13.00
CA SER A 502 11.12 13.61 13.19
C SER A 502 12.43 14.40 13.31
N ARG A 503 12.34 15.67 12.98
CA ARG A 503 13.43 16.63 13.18
C ARG A 503 12.86 17.83 13.89
N TRP A 504 13.64 18.41 14.80
CA TRP A 504 13.30 19.64 15.48
C TRP A 504 14.41 20.66 15.20
N VAL A 505 14.01 21.84 14.76
CA VAL A 505 14.93 22.94 14.46
C VAL A 505 14.53 24.09 15.37
N PRO A 506 15.29 24.39 16.44
CA PRO A 506 14.99 25.52 17.30
C PRO A 506 15.02 26.83 16.51
N LEU A 507 14.03 27.69 16.73
CA LEU A 507 13.93 28.99 16.07
C LEU A 507 13.61 30.06 17.11
N PRO A 508 14.16 31.28 16.95
CA PRO A 508 13.85 32.38 17.85
C PRO A 508 12.48 33.01 17.60
N THR A 509 11.87 32.77 16.44
CA THR A 509 10.60 33.39 16.05
C THR A 509 9.42 32.56 16.53
N GLU A 510 8.43 33.20 17.14
CA GLU A 510 7.19 32.53 17.53
C GLU A 510 6.24 32.38 16.33
N PRO A 511 5.51 31.27 16.26
CA PRO A 511 4.44 31.13 15.27
C PRO A 511 3.25 32.06 15.58
N PRO A 512 2.53 32.55 14.56
CA PRO A 512 1.37 33.43 14.78
C PRO A 512 0.13 32.61 15.17
N ILE A 513 -0.02 32.37 16.48
CA ILE A 513 -1.13 31.57 17.04
C ILE A 513 -2.32 32.49 17.29
N THR A 514 -3.42 32.28 16.58
CA THR A 514 -4.60 33.14 16.63
C THR A 514 -5.53 32.82 17.80
N ARG A 515 -5.58 31.54 18.23
CA ARG A 515 -6.43 31.08 19.35
C ARG A 515 -5.59 30.24 20.32
N PRO A 516 -4.81 30.89 21.20
CA PRO A 516 -3.89 30.15 22.08
C PRO A 516 -4.62 29.12 22.94
N LEU A 517 -3.94 27.99 23.15
CA LEU A 517 -4.42 26.93 24.03
C LEU A 517 -4.32 27.35 25.50
N ASN A 518 -5.35 27.04 26.27
CA ASN A 518 -5.37 27.19 27.72
C ASN A 518 -6.01 25.94 28.31
N VAL A 519 -5.21 25.13 29.01
CA VAL A 519 -5.64 23.84 29.57
C VAL A 519 -5.75 24.00 31.10
N LYS A 520 -6.92 23.71 31.62
CA LYS A 520 -7.21 23.89 33.07
C LYS A 520 -7.78 22.61 33.65
N LEU A 521 -7.27 22.24 34.84
CA LEU A 521 -7.88 21.22 35.67
C LEU A 521 -9.10 21.85 36.37
N LEU A 522 -10.29 21.35 36.07
CA LEU A 522 -11.54 21.81 36.72
C LEU A 522 -11.79 21.05 37.99
N GLU A 523 -11.53 19.75 38.01
CA GLU A 523 -11.79 18.92 39.20
C GLU A 523 -10.78 17.76 39.23
N ARG A 524 -10.28 17.51 40.45
CA ARG A 524 -9.46 16.34 40.76
C ARG A 524 -10.17 15.62 41.93
N LYS A 525 -10.86 14.54 41.61
CA LYS A 525 -11.75 13.86 42.53
C LYS A 525 -11.30 12.44 42.82
N PHE A 526 -11.01 12.17 44.06
CA PHE A 526 -10.78 10.81 44.50
C PHE A 526 -12.16 10.11 44.70
N LEU A 527 -12.29 9.00 44.00
CA LEU A 527 -13.47 8.15 44.14
C LEU A 527 -13.21 7.07 45.20
N SER A 528 -13.53 5.89 45.12
CA SER A 528 -13.19 4.84 46.07
C SER A 528 -12.19 3.86 45.45
N ASN A 529 -11.54 3.05 46.26
CA ASN A 529 -10.71 1.92 45.79
C ASN A 529 -9.61 2.32 44.79
N ASN A 530 -8.81 3.32 45.10
CA ASN A 530 -7.66 3.77 44.31
C ASN A 530 -8.03 4.43 42.97
N MET A 531 -9.27 4.89 42.81
CA MET A 531 -9.72 5.53 41.57
C MET A 531 -9.65 7.06 41.67
N LEU A 532 -9.04 7.68 40.68
CA LEU A 532 -8.88 9.14 40.58
C LEU A 532 -9.53 9.63 39.30
N ASN A 533 -10.47 10.57 39.42
CA ASN A 533 -11.09 11.19 38.23
C ASN A 533 -10.55 12.61 38.07
N LEU A 534 -10.07 12.92 36.86
CA LEU A 534 -9.60 14.24 36.46
C LEU A 534 -10.56 14.81 35.43
N THR A 535 -11.12 15.99 35.71
CA THR A 535 -11.94 16.73 34.73
C THR A 535 -11.14 17.94 34.26
N ILE A 536 -10.90 18.02 32.97
CA ILE A 536 -9.98 18.97 32.33
C ILE A 536 -10.75 19.75 31.25
N ALA A 537 -10.60 21.07 31.29
CA ALA A 537 -11.12 21.95 30.23
C ALA A 537 -9.98 22.43 29.34
N ILE A 538 -10.18 22.34 28.03
CA ILE A 538 -9.26 22.80 26.98
C ILE A 538 -9.97 23.94 26.24
N PHE A 539 -9.43 25.16 26.37
CA PHE A 539 -9.93 26.37 25.71
C PHE A 539 -9.04 26.71 24.53
N GLY A 540 -9.62 27.28 23.47
CA GLY A 540 -8.86 27.75 22.30
C GLY A 540 -8.49 26.62 21.35
N GLY A 541 -7.44 26.87 20.57
CA GLY A 541 -6.94 25.94 19.58
C GLY A 541 -7.69 25.97 18.25
N ALA A 542 -7.19 25.24 17.29
CA ALA A 542 -7.74 25.08 15.94
C ALA A 542 -8.81 23.98 15.88
N ASP A 543 -9.35 23.79 14.70
CA ASP A 543 -10.32 22.71 14.41
C ASP A 543 -9.66 21.32 14.39
N LYS A 544 -8.35 21.26 14.29
CA LYS A 544 -7.59 20.00 14.39
C LYS A 544 -6.75 20.03 15.66
N ALA A 545 -6.86 18.99 16.46
CA ALA A 545 -6.12 18.87 17.71
C ALA A 545 -5.77 17.41 17.97
N SER A 546 -4.64 17.20 18.63
CA SER A 546 -4.25 15.90 19.15
C SER A 546 -4.04 15.96 20.65
N LEU A 547 -4.44 14.91 21.34
CA LEU A 547 -4.20 14.71 22.76
C LEU A 547 -3.25 13.54 22.93
N HIS A 548 -2.16 13.74 23.66
CA HIS A 548 -1.27 12.69 24.12
C HIS A 548 -1.52 12.52 25.61
N ILE A 549 -2.17 11.43 25.99
CA ILE A 549 -2.64 11.17 27.35
C ILE A 549 -1.76 10.05 27.92
N THR A 550 -0.85 10.39 28.84
CA THR A 550 0.13 9.46 29.37
C THR A 550 -0.04 9.32 30.90
N PRO A 551 -0.62 8.20 31.37
CA PRO A 551 -0.61 7.94 32.82
C PRO A 551 0.82 7.88 33.34
N LEU A 552 1.06 8.55 34.48
CA LEU A 552 2.39 8.59 35.10
C LEU A 552 2.58 7.37 36.02
N ASP A 553 3.79 7.26 36.57
CA ASP A 553 4.22 6.11 37.37
C ASP A 553 3.21 5.74 38.47
N GLY A 554 2.79 4.49 38.46
CA GLY A 554 1.86 3.95 39.41
C GLY A 554 0.38 4.13 39.05
N PHE A 555 0.08 4.75 37.91
CA PHE A 555 -1.31 4.92 37.46
C PHE A 555 -1.55 4.23 36.10
N GLN A 556 -2.77 3.78 35.89
CA GLN A 556 -3.22 3.21 34.62
C GLN A 556 -4.60 3.75 34.24
N MET A 557 -4.85 3.85 32.95
CA MET A 557 -6.12 4.32 32.40
C MET A 557 -7.24 3.30 32.65
N ARG A 558 -8.40 3.78 33.11
CA ARG A 558 -9.58 2.91 33.25
C ARG A 558 -10.75 3.32 32.37
N ASN A 559 -10.95 4.62 32.20
CA ASN A 559 -12.04 5.10 31.34
C ASN A 559 -11.81 6.58 30.98
N TRP A 560 -12.57 7.08 30.06
CA TRP A 560 -12.56 8.50 29.65
C TRP A 560 -13.89 8.91 29.01
N SER A 561 -14.06 10.22 28.80
CA SER A 561 -15.26 10.79 28.17
C SER A 561 -15.21 10.83 26.65
N LEU A 562 -14.08 10.44 26.00
CA LEU A 562 -13.85 10.72 24.59
C LEU A 562 -14.57 9.74 23.66
N THR A 563 -14.37 8.45 23.88
CA THR A 563 -14.98 7.35 23.11
C THR A 563 -15.24 6.17 24.05
N ALA A 564 -15.91 5.14 23.55
CA ALA A 564 -16.00 3.89 24.29
C ALA A 564 -14.59 3.35 24.56
N PHE A 565 -14.20 3.23 25.82
CA PHE A 565 -12.88 2.79 26.24
C PHE A 565 -12.88 1.27 26.45
N ASN A 566 -12.01 0.58 25.74
CA ASN A 566 -11.81 -0.86 25.93
C ASN A 566 -10.34 -1.11 26.30
N PRO A 567 -10.05 -1.42 27.57
CA PRO A 567 -8.67 -1.60 28.01
C PRO A 567 -7.96 -2.78 27.31
N LYS A 568 -8.70 -3.75 26.79
CA LYS A 568 -8.10 -4.89 26.06
C LYS A 568 -7.53 -4.54 24.70
N THR A 569 -7.99 -3.45 24.07
CA THR A 569 -7.48 -3.02 22.76
C THR A 569 -6.24 -2.12 22.89
N TYR A 570 -5.92 -1.67 24.08
CA TYR A 570 -4.77 -0.80 24.32
C TYR A 570 -3.66 -1.60 25.00
N SER A 571 -2.43 -1.21 24.76
CA SER A 571 -1.25 -1.89 25.28
C SER A 571 -1.28 -2.06 26.81
N ASN A 572 -0.78 -3.19 27.29
CA ASN A 572 -0.53 -3.42 28.71
C ASN A 572 0.75 -2.75 29.20
N ARG A 573 1.39 -1.90 28.40
CA ARG A 573 2.58 -1.16 28.80
C ARG A 573 2.25 -0.22 29.98
N PRO A 574 3.12 -0.14 30.99
CA PRO A 574 2.87 0.71 32.15
C PRO A 574 2.69 2.19 31.83
N HIS A 575 3.34 2.67 30.77
CA HIS A 575 3.37 4.09 30.40
C HIS A 575 2.90 4.32 28.96
N ALA A 576 1.90 3.56 28.50
CA ALA A 576 1.37 3.73 27.15
C ALA A 576 0.75 5.13 26.98
N THR A 577 1.17 5.84 25.96
CA THR A 577 0.52 7.11 25.58
C THR A 577 -0.71 6.81 24.73
N TYR A 578 -1.86 7.31 25.18
CA TYR A 578 -3.12 7.20 24.45
C TYR A 578 -3.23 8.42 23.55
N PHE A 579 -3.10 8.19 22.26
CA PHE A 579 -3.18 9.27 21.26
C PHE A 579 -4.63 9.41 20.80
N VAL A 580 -5.19 10.62 20.90
CA VAL A 580 -6.55 10.93 20.43
C VAL A 580 -6.46 12.09 19.46
N PHE A 581 -6.98 11.88 18.25
CA PHE A 581 -7.05 12.92 17.24
C PHE A 581 -8.50 13.43 17.15
N MET A 582 -8.66 14.75 17.21
CA MET A 582 -9.96 15.42 17.13
C MET A 582 -9.97 16.36 15.95
N THR A 583 -11.01 16.27 15.14
CA THR A 583 -11.21 17.19 14.02
C THR A 583 -12.68 17.65 14.01
N TYR A 584 -12.89 18.88 13.61
CA TYR A 584 -14.21 19.51 13.53
C TYR A 584 -14.41 20.00 12.10
N GLY A 585 -15.58 19.73 11.55
CA GLY A 585 -15.85 19.98 10.14
C GLY A 585 -16.05 21.47 9.80
N TYR A 586 -16.39 22.30 10.79
CA TYR A 586 -16.66 23.71 10.57
C TYR A 586 -15.84 24.59 11.50
N GLU A 587 -16.24 24.68 12.74
CA GLU A 587 -15.57 25.51 13.74
C GLU A 587 -15.33 24.71 15.02
N ALA A 588 -14.09 24.83 15.53
CA ALA A 588 -13.76 24.18 16.79
C ALA A 588 -14.57 24.80 17.94
N PRO A 589 -15.07 24.02 18.87
CA PRO A 589 -15.72 24.55 20.05
C PRO A 589 -14.76 25.44 20.86
N LYS A 590 -15.32 26.46 21.49
CA LYS A 590 -14.52 27.39 22.32
C LYS A 590 -13.95 26.69 23.55
N GLU A 591 -14.63 25.66 24.02
CA GLU A 591 -14.23 24.86 25.17
C GLU A 591 -14.51 23.38 24.92
N ARG A 592 -13.56 22.54 25.33
CA ARG A 592 -13.70 21.07 25.28
C ARG A 592 -13.48 20.55 26.69
N ILE A 593 -14.50 19.94 27.30
CA ILE A 593 -14.39 19.36 28.65
C ILE A 593 -14.24 17.85 28.49
N ILE A 594 -13.20 17.29 29.07
CA ILE A 594 -12.93 15.86 29.09
C ILE A 594 -12.75 15.40 30.54
N TRP A 595 -13.16 14.15 30.79
CA TRP A 595 -12.80 13.52 32.06
C TRP A 595 -12.02 12.25 31.79
N ILE A 596 -11.07 11.95 32.69
CA ILE A 596 -10.16 10.81 32.61
C ILE A 596 -10.15 10.10 33.95
N LEU A 597 -10.48 8.81 33.92
CA LEU A 597 -10.52 7.97 35.13
C LEU A 597 -9.26 7.10 35.16
N LEU A 598 -8.49 7.28 36.22
CA LEU A 598 -7.23 6.58 36.48
C LEU A 598 -7.39 5.67 37.69
N GLU A 599 -6.66 4.56 37.69
CA GLU A 599 -6.52 3.68 38.82
C GLU A 599 -5.05 3.61 39.25
N LYS A 600 -4.78 3.70 40.57
CA LYS A 600 -3.45 3.49 41.08
C LYS A 600 -3.15 2.00 41.21
N ASN A 601 -2.01 1.57 40.71
CA ASN A 601 -1.58 0.16 40.70
C ASN A 601 -1.44 -0.38 42.16
N GLU A 602 -1.63 -1.68 42.32
CA GLU A 602 -1.57 -2.36 43.62
C GLU A 602 -0.22 -2.16 44.33
N GLY A 603 -0.24 -1.81 45.62
CA GLY A 603 0.97 -1.63 46.42
C GLY A 603 0.99 -0.39 47.31
N LYS A 604 0.36 0.69 46.87
CA LYS A 604 0.21 1.91 47.69
C LYS A 604 -1.23 2.41 47.61
N LYS A 605 -1.96 2.31 48.69
CA LYS A 605 -3.32 2.91 48.76
C LYS A 605 -3.21 4.43 48.63
N LEU A 606 -4.00 5.02 47.77
CA LEU A 606 -4.16 6.47 47.72
C LEU A 606 -4.84 6.94 48.98
N THR A 607 -4.20 7.83 49.67
CA THR A 607 -4.84 8.54 50.81
C THR A 607 -5.31 9.91 50.31
N LEU A 608 -6.30 10.47 50.98
CA LEU A 608 -6.79 11.82 50.68
C LEU A 608 -5.68 12.88 50.74
N THR A 609 -4.65 12.62 51.55
CA THR A 609 -3.48 13.50 51.68
C THR A 609 -2.49 13.38 50.48
N ASP A 610 -2.52 12.29 49.72
CA ASP A 610 -1.61 12.07 48.60
C ASP A 610 -2.17 12.58 47.28
N VAL A 611 -3.51 12.73 47.20
CA VAL A 611 -4.21 13.11 45.97
C VAL A 611 -3.77 14.48 45.43
N GLY A 612 -3.31 15.37 46.29
CA GLY A 612 -2.86 16.72 45.89
C GLY A 612 -1.37 16.90 45.77
N LYS A 613 -0.55 15.84 45.95
CA LYS A 613 0.91 16.00 46.10
C LYS A 613 1.72 15.48 44.92
N GLU A 614 1.19 14.53 44.13
CA GLU A 614 1.93 13.90 43.04
C GLU A 614 1.11 13.92 41.75
N PRO A 615 1.77 14.17 40.61
CA PRO A 615 1.08 14.11 39.32
C PRO A 615 0.72 12.66 38.95
N ALA A 616 -0.47 12.46 38.41
CA ALA A 616 -0.99 11.16 37.99
C ALA A 616 -1.06 11.00 36.48
N LEU A 617 -1.05 12.12 35.76
CA LEU A 617 -1.27 12.17 34.34
C LEU A 617 -0.42 13.27 33.69
N GLU A 618 0.24 12.96 32.59
CA GLU A 618 0.78 13.96 31.69
C GLU A 618 -0.18 14.08 30.48
N LEU A 619 -0.61 15.31 30.21
CA LEU A 619 -1.47 15.60 29.08
C LEU A 619 -0.79 16.62 28.18
N ALA A 620 -0.43 16.21 26.95
CA ALA A 620 0.01 17.13 25.93
C ALA A 620 -1.17 17.38 24.97
N VAL A 621 -1.49 18.64 24.78
CA VAL A 621 -2.54 19.08 23.83
C VAL A 621 -1.85 19.84 22.72
N ALA A 622 -1.92 19.30 21.49
CA ALA A 622 -1.39 19.97 20.31
C ALA A 622 -2.54 20.42 19.42
N THR A 623 -2.43 21.62 18.86
CA THR A 623 -3.41 22.14 17.89
C THR A 623 -2.71 22.54 16.61
N HIS A 624 -3.39 22.37 15.47
CA HIS A 624 -2.78 22.46 14.16
C HIS A 624 -3.61 23.35 13.23
N TYR A 625 -3.05 24.46 12.82
CA TYR A 625 -3.59 25.37 11.81
C TYR A 625 -2.98 24.93 10.47
N VAL A 626 -3.64 24.03 9.75
CA VAL A 626 -3.10 23.40 8.54
C VAL A 626 -3.88 23.76 7.28
N HIS A 627 -4.85 24.66 7.39
CA HIS A 627 -5.59 25.21 6.26
C HIS A 627 -6.04 26.66 6.56
N GLY A 628 -6.43 27.36 5.50
CA GLY A 628 -6.90 28.75 5.61
C GLY A 628 -5.76 29.74 5.89
N ALA A 629 -6.13 30.94 6.29
CA ALA A 629 -5.16 32.05 6.47
C ALA A 629 -4.17 31.77 7.63
N ASN A 630 -4.61 31.05 8.64
CA ASN A 630 -3.85 30.84 9.88
C ASN A 630 -2.76 29.77 9.76
N GLN A 631 -2.64 29.09 8.62
CA GLN A 631 -1.64 28.04 8.43
C GLN A 631 -0.24 28.56 8.14
N ASN A 632 -0.07 29.86 7.96
CA ASN A 632 1.16 30.45 7.43
C ASN A 632 1.95 31.21 8.49
N SER A 633 3.26 31.24 8.31
CA SER A 633 4.20 32.08 9.03
C SER A 633 5.33 32.47 8.09
N ASP A 634 6.10 33.49 8.44
CA ASP A 634 7.24 33.94 7.62
C ASP A 634 8.26 32.81 7.44
N THR A 635 8.50 32.03 8.47
CA THR A 635 9.39 30.85 8.40
C THR A 635 8.90 29.85 7.36
N LEU A 636 7.61 29.56 7.36
CA LEU A 636 7.02 28.60 6.42
C LEU A 636 7.03 29.15 4.98
N HIS A 637 6.82 30.45 4.81
CA HIS A 637 6.95 31.10 3.49
C HIS A 637 8.38 30.99 2.96
N GLN A 638 9.39 31.23 3.80
CA GLN A 638 10.79 31.05 3.42
C GLN A 638 11.08 29.59 3.03
N LEU A 639 10.60 28.63 3.81
CA LEU A 639 10.81 27.20 3.51
C LEU A 639 10.13 26.80 2.19
N ARG A 640 8.90 27.26 1.94
CA ARG A 640 8.20 27.03 0.67
C ARG A 640 8.99 27.60 -0.52
N SER A 641 9.52 28.82 -0.38
CA SER A 641 10.35 29.46 -1.42
C SER A 641 11.61 28.65 -1.72
N LEU A 642 12.30 28.17 -0.69
CA LEU A 642 13.51 27.35 -0.86
C LEU A 642 13.20 26.05 -1.59
N ILE A 643 12.10 25.40 -1.23
CA ILE A 643 11.66 24.13 -1.85
C ILE A 643 11.26 24.38 -3.31
N ALA A 644 10.52 25.46 -3.59
CA ALA A 644 10.12 25.81 -4.95
C ALA A 644 11.33 26.07 -5.85
N ASN A 645 12.30 26.86 -5.36
CA ASN A 645 13.54 27.16 -6.07
C ASN A 645 14.34 25.87 -6.36
N ARG A 646 14.38 24.94 -5.43
CA ARG A 646 15.08 23.67 -5.61
C ARG A 646 14.40 22.79 -6.68
N ARG A 647 13.08 22.85 -6.78
CA ARG A 647 12.34 22.13 -7.84
C ARG A 647 12.74 22.65 -9.23
N GLU A 648 12.78 23.99 -9.39
CA GLU A 648 13.06 24.63 -10.67
C GLU A 648 14.54 24.58 -11.06
N LYS A 649 15.42 24.76 -10.07
CA LYS A 649 16.88 24.80 -10.26
C LYS A 649 17.53 23.72 -9.38
N PRO A 650 17.44 22.46 -9.77
CA PRO A 650 18.05 21.40 -8.96
C PRO A 650 19.56 21.60 -8.93
N HIS A 651 20.10 21.85 -7.76
CA HIS A 651 21.54 22.01 -7.57
C HIS A 651 22.30 20.71 -7.92
N ALA A 652 23.44 20.87 -8.52
CA ALA A 652 24.38 19.81 -8.74
C ALA A 652 25.02 19.47 -7.38
N GLY A 653 24.34 18.69 -6.59
CA GLY A 653 24.90 18.14 -5.35
C GLY A 653 25.82 16.97 -5.68
N VAL A 654 26.54 16.50 -4.69
CA VAL A 654 27.36 15.30 -4.81
C VAL A 654 26.45 14.10 -5.07
N GLY A 655 26.51 13.60 -6.27
CA GLY A 655 25.65 12.52 -6.74
C GLY A 655 24.69 12.97 -7.84
N PHE A 656 24.32 12.03 -8.66
CA PHE A 656 23.51 12.24 -9.84
C PHE A 656 22.01 12.45 -9.55
N TRP A 657 21.61 12.47 -8.26
CA TRP A 657 20.22 12.36 -7.84
C TRP A 657 19.65 13.73 -7.48
N ARG A 658 18.63 14.15 -8.20
CA ARG A 658 17.94 15.43 -8.00
C ARG A 658 16.52 15.17 -7.50
N TRP A 659 16.30 15.41 -6.21
CA TRP A 659 15.03 15.14 -5.56
C TRP A 659 14.14 16.38 -5.54
N GLY A 660 12.89 16.20 -5.93
CA GLY A 660 11.86 17.20 -5.68
C GLY A 660 11.17 16.93 -4.35
N ILE A 661 10.69 17.98 -3.70
CA ILE A 661 9.99 17.90 -2.43
C ILE A 661 8.68 18.70 -2.53
N THR A 662 7.61 18.16 -1.97
CA THR A 662 6.39 18.91 -1.70
C THR A 662 6.21 19.05 -0.20
N LEU A 663 5.64 20.16 0.23
CA LEU A 663 5.56 20.55 1.64
C LEU A 663 4.11 20.75 2.06
N THR A 664 3.67 19.94 3.02
CA THR A 664 2.47 20.23 3.82
C THR A 664 2.93 21.01 5.03
N ALA A 665 2.44 22.23 5.21
CA ALA A 665 2.96 23.12 6.23
C ALA A 665 1.83 23.75 7.04
N GLY A 666 2.11 24.04 8.29
CA GLY A 666 1.14 24.65 9.17
C GLY A 666 1.77 25.26 10.42
N VAL A 667 0.95 25.96 11.17
CA VAL A 667 1.30 26.52 12.47
C VAL A 667 0.75 25.60 13.56
N SER A 668 1.52 25.38 14.61
CA SER A 668 1.10 24.47 15.68
C SER A 668 1.42 25.06 17.04
N GLU A 669 0.59 24.71 18.02
CA GLU A 669 0.88 24.99 19.43
C GLU A 669 0.71 23.72 20.22
N ILE A 670 1.64 23.43 21.12
CA ILE A 670 1.57 22.31 22.03
C ILE A 670 1.72 22.81 23.47
N VAL A 671 0.82 22.36 24.32
CA VAL A 671 0.84 22.70 25.74
C VAL A 671 0.83 21.39 26.51
N VAL A 672 1.82 21.22 27.40
CA VAL A 672 2.00 20.00 28.20
C VAL A 672 1.76 20.33 29.65
N HIS A 673 0.86 19.60 30.29
CA HIS A 673 0.57 19.73 31.73
C HIS A 673 0.71 18.39 32.42
N SER A 674 1.23 18.44 33.64
CA SER A 674 1.16 17.32 34.59
C SER A 674 0.00 17.57 35.56
N PHE A 675 -0.91 16.63 35.71
CA PHE A 675 -2.09 16.72 36.54
C PHE A 675 -2.09 15.64 37.62
#